data_9dac2fa8f6ed41a4439b7b704a6afab8
#
_entry.id   9dac2fa8f6ed41a4439b7b704a6afab8
#
_cell.length_a   1.000
_cell.length_b   1.000
_cell.length_c   1.000
_cell.angle_alpha   90.00
_cell.angle_beta   90.00
_cell.angle_gamma   90.00
#
_symmetry.space_group_name_H-M   'P 1'
#
loop_
_entity.id
_entity.type
_entity.pdbx_description
1 polymer ?
#
loop_
_entity_poly.entity_id
_entity_poly.type
_entity_poly.pdbx_seq_one_letter_code
_entity_poly.pdbx_strand_id
1 'polypeptide(L)'
;MTDPAKRRRYLPLIISLLIVLVSLIYYLSYYKSFKIDVDEGLLINGAMRVLSGQLPLKDFHQYMPGRFYLLGLWFLIFGKSVMVERLLFVLIHTAKNLLMYHTARKVIPAPFSFIPVVLTLLLPGFWAKGFVGLSLLLCAFFLLRYMENPENRRLVVLGLVVGISVYFREDYAGYAAIATGLMLLYLGVSARDRFTRIIARGLTFSAAIFTALTPMLLLYGIRGGFPALVDGIHQTVKLGHVESMVFLSPKVFLKWPPDILSRDLGLIFPYLTMLLFLGTGLMLFIRWRRGRGLTELRDRLLLATLALAVPAYLHIWHWTHEFRTPQSGAMIHLLWAYLIYLSFIRLRDRSRNKSGLRAVRAVSWSALFLISLGIQVFFAVYCFASHPMVRYDGGSIVLRKGPHGPISHTERSGIEPPLRQAVVYSRILEYIDDFTSPEDTLLCFGESPLYFLSGRRNATEFDNGRIPSYFPKKRKRLIPQIQANPPELVIIRDWEYGFWYPKMPEVFDEITSTYFHSRNIYDFYIFTRVSQLNDSIRRGNTLLWNGKMAKATSQYLKAHRQDPKNPDARMILNRLFSSDTRGPRTLPALDGYYLHKMKDRWRLSWGSQDTRRFSGEIRLAGGGDLSSVIISAQTWPESAEGLRFTKEKNHIRFDSETAESAQGIELVFAESHAPLRMIFDLERDGVAAERIFISGKGMERKRTAPYTIVKEKR
;
A
#
# COMPACT_ATOMS: atom_id res chain seq x y z
N MET A 1 -27.88 11.09 39.09
CA MET A 1 -28.60 10.30 38.06
C MET A 1 -29.13 9.00 38.70
N THR A 2 -30.16 9.09 39.51
CA THR A 2 -30.69 7.95 40.31
C THR A 2 -31.84 7.20 39.62
N ASP A 3 -32.40 7.76 38.53
CA ASP A 3 -33.49 7.12 37.79
C ASP A 3 -32.96 6.07 36.81
N PRO A 4 -33.26 4.74 37.05
CA PRO A 4 -32.80 3.65 36.20
C PRO A 4 -33.34 3.75 34.72
N ALA A 5 -34.50 4.36 34.53
CA ALA A 5 -35.06 4.56 33.18
C ALA A 5 -34.27 5.60 32.38
N LYS A 6 -33.90 6.70 33.00
CA LYS A 6 -33.03 7.74 32.40
C LYS A 6 -31.64 7.18 32.12
N ARG A 7 -31.05 6.41 33.05
CA ARG A 7 -29.76 5.74 32.87
C ARG A 7 -29.75 4.80 31.66
N ARG A 8 -30.80 4.01 31.46
CA ARG A 8 -30.91 3.11 30.29
C ARG A 8 -31.01 3.86 28.98
N ARG A 9 -31.57 5.07 28.95
CA ARG A 9 -31.71 5.91 27.74
C ARG A 9 -30.40 6.61 27.37
N TYR A 10 -29.67 7.16 28.36
CA TYR A 10 -28.48 7.96 28.08
C TYR A 10 -27.18 7.13 27.95
N LEU A 11 -27.10 5.96 28.56
CA LEU A 11 -25.92 5.11 28.50
C LEU A 11 -25.44 4.79 27.08
N PRO A 12 -26.29 4.40 26.12
CA PRO A 12 -25.87 4.17 24.73
C PRO A 12 -25.31 5.44 24.07
N LEU A 13 -25.87 6.59 24.35
CA LEU A 13 -25.40 7.88 23.82
C LEU A 13 -24.02 8.23 24.40
N ILE A 14 -23.84 8.10 25.70
CA ILE A 14 -22.55 8.34 26.38
C ILE A 14 -21.47 7.43 25.80
N ILE A 15 -21.77 6.12 25.63
CA ILE A 15 -20.85 5.18 25.04
C ILE A 15 -20.51 5.55 23.60
N SER A 16 -21.49 5.95 22.82
CA SER A 16 -21.27 6.41 21.42
C SER A 16 -20.36 7.63 21.38
N LEU A 17 -20.58 8.62 22.23
CA LEU A 17 -19.73 9.81 22.34
C LEU A 17 -18.30 9.44 22.80
N LEU A 18 -18.17 8.50 23.72
CA LEU A 18 -16.86 8.03 24.16
C LEU A 18 -16.08 7.31 23.04
N ILE A 19 -16.75 6.47 22.25
CA ILE A 19 -16.16 5.82 21.09
C ILE A 19 -15.70 6.87 20.08
N VAL A 20 -16.52 7.89 19.79
CA VAL A 20 -16.15 8.98 18.89
C VAL A 20 -14.92 9.72 19.42
N LEU A 21 -14.94 10.13 20.68
CA LEU A 21 -13.84 10.88 21.31
C LEU A 21 -12.53 10.08 21.29
N VAL A 22 -12.56 8.82 21.74
CA VAL A 22 -11.37 7.94 21.75
C VAL A 22 -10.86 7.71 20.33
N SER A 23 -11.76 7.50 19.34
CA SER A 23 -11.36 7.31 17.96
C SER A 23 -10.71 8.58 17.38
N LEU A 24 -11.27 9.74 17.63
CA LEU A 24 -10.71 11.02 17.19
C LEU A 24 -9.33 11.25 17.81
N ILE A 25 -9.18 11.10 19.12
CA ILE A 25 -7.89 11.26 19.81
C ILE A 25 -6.87 10.31 19.22
N TYR A 26 -7.24 9.02 19.06
CA TYR A 26 -6.34 8.01 18.53
C TYR A 26 -5.87 8.33 17.12
N TYR A 27 -6.78 8.59 16.18
CA TYR A 27 -6.40 8.84 14.78
C TYR A 27 -5.69 10.19 14.61
N LEU A 28 -6.10 11.24 15.33
CA LEU A 28 -5.43 12.55 15.29
C LEU A 28 -4.02 12.52 15.89
N SER A 29 -3.70 11.53 16.73
CA SER A 29 -2.35 11.41 17.30
C SER A 29 -1.27 11.08 16.26
N TYR A 30 -1.63 10.46 15.11
CA TYR A 30 -0.65 10.01 14.13
C TYR A 30 -1.00 10.25 12.65
N TYR A 31 -2.15 10.88 12.33
CA TYR A 31 -2.58 11.07 10.93
C TYR A 31 -1.55 11.82 10.07
N LYS A 32 -0.75 12.70 10.65
CA LYS A 32 0.34 13.40 9.96
C LYS A 32 1.57 12.53 9.74
N SER A 33 1.78 11.53 10.56
CA SER A 33 3.05 10.80 10.65
C SER A 33 3.08 9.50 9.84
N PHE A 34 1.97 9.16 9.18
CA PHE A 34 1.91 7.96 8.36
C PHE A 34 2.59 8.19 7.00
N LYS A 35 3.22 7.14 6.44
CA LYS A 35 3.79 7.20 5.08
C LYS A 35 2.69 7.52 4.06
N ILE A 36 3.02 8.24 3.00
CA ILE A 36 2.15 8.37 1.83
C ILE A 36 2.19 7.06 1.06
N ASP A 37 1.01 6.55 0.72
CA ASP A 37 0.84 5.34 -0.08
C ASP A 37 0.47 5.69 -1.52
N VAL A 38 0.80 4.79 -2.45
CA VAL A 38 0.39 4.88 -3.85
C VAL A 38 -1.14 4.97 -3.99
N ASP A 39 -1.89 4.16 -3.22
CA ASP A 39 -3.36 4.19 -3.24
C ASP A 39 -3.94 5.52 -2.74
N GLU A 40 -3.30 6.18 -1.76
CA GLU A 40 -3.62 7.52 -1.30
C GLU A 40 -3.39 8.55 -2.42
N GLY A 41 -2.24 8.46 -3.09
CA GLY A 41 -1.93 9.29 -4.24
C GLY A 41 -2.92 9.12 -5.41
N LEU A 42 -3.34 7.89 -5.70
CA LEU A 42 -4.35 7.60 -6.71
C LEU A 42 -5.70 8.28 -6.36
N LEU A 43 -6.09 8.23 -5.09
CA LEU A 43 -7.33 8.85 -4.64
C LEU A 43 -7.28 10.37 -4.76
N ILE A 44 -6.19 10.99 -4.28
CA ILE A 44 -6.00 12.43 -4.32
C ILE A 44 -5.93 12.93 -5.76
N ASN A 45 -5.13 12.24 -6.61
CA ASN A 45 -5.01 12.61 -8.02
C ASN A 45 -6.34 12.45 -8.76
N GLY A 46 -7.09 11.38 -8.53
CA GLY A 46 -8.42 11.19 -9.09
C GLY A 46 -9.41 12.30 -8.67
N ALA A 47 -9.35 12.76 -7.41
CA ALA A 47 -10.15 13.90 -6.95
C ALA A 47 -9.77 15.20 -7.68
N MET A 48 -8.47 15.45 -7.90
CA MET A 48 -8.01 16.61 -8.67
C MET A 48 -8.46 16.55 -10.13
N ARG A 49 -8.43 15.36 -10.77
CA ARG A 49 -8.91 15.16 -12.13
C ARG A 49 -10.41 15.40 -12.25
N VAL A 50 -11.20 14.98 -11.25
CA VAL A 50 -12.64 15.28 -11.19
C VAL A 50 -12.88 16.78 -11.03
N LEU A 51 -12.11 17.48 -10.19
CA LEU A 51 -12.20 18.93 -10.03
C LEU A 51 -11.81 19.69 -11.32
N SER A 52 -11.00 19.10 -12.18
CA SER A 52 -10.70 19.63 -13.53
C SER A 52 -11.73 19.22 -14.59
N GLY A 53 -12.85 18.61 -14.19
CA GLY A 53 -13.96 18.25 -15.07
C GLY A 53 -13.83 16.90 -15.77
N GLN A 54 -12.80 16.12 -15.46
CA GLN A 54 -12.62 14.78 -16.01
C GLN A 54 -13.59 13.76 -15.35
N LEU A 55 -14.06 12.80 -16.16
CA LEU A 55 -14.97 11.76 -15.71
C LEU A 55 -14.21 10.46 -15.40
N PRO A 56 -14.25 9.93 -14.17
CA PRO A 56 -13.63 8.65 -13.83
C PRO A 56 -14.05 7.53 -14.78
N LEU A 57 -13.22 6.54 -14.99
CA LEU A 57 -13.39 5.39 -15.89
C LEU A 57 -13.46 5.76 -17.39
N LYS A 58 -13.87 6.98 -17.76
CA LYS A 58 -13.86 7.48 -19.13
C LYS A 58 -12.55 8.17 -19.47
N ASP A 59 -12.23 9.23 -18.73
CA ASP A 59 -11.07 10.08 -19.03
C ASP A 59 -9.82 9.63 -18.26
N PHE A 60 -9.99 8.84 -17.23
CA PHE A 60 -8.90 8.19 -16.50
C PHE A 60 -9.34 6.89 -15.86
N HIS A 61 -8.43 5.92 -15.81
CA HIS A 61 -8.72 4.57 -15.34
C HIS A 61 -8.29 4.38 -13.89
N GLN A 62 -9.28 4.34 -12.99
CA GLN A 62 -9.11 4.06 -11.57
C GLN A 62 -10.35 3.33 -11.02
N TYR A 63 -10.62 3.55 -9.73
CA TYR A 63 -11.74 3.00 -8.98
C TYR A 63 -13.08 3.70 -9.27
N MET A 64 -14.14 3.23 -8.63
CA MET A 64 -15.48 3.82 -8.71
C MET A 64 -15.50 5.30 -8.28
N PRO A 65 -16.37 6.10 -8.91
CA PRO A 65 -16.29 7.58 -8.90
C PRO A 65 -16.58 8.25 -7.55
N GLY A 66 -17.42 7.65 -6.70
CA GLY A 66 -17.93 8.34 -5.50
C GLY A 66 -16.87 8.83 -4.55
N ARG A 67 -15.76 8.09 -4.42
CA ARG A 67 -14.65 8.50 -3.56
C ARG A 67 -13.94 9.76 -4.06
N PHE A 68 -13.82 9.93 -5.38
CA PHE A 68 -13.17 11.08 -5.99
C PHE A 68 -14.05 12.33 -5.88
N TYR A 69 -15.35 12.19 -6.11
CA TYR A 69 -16.30 13.29 -5.92
C TYR A 69 -16.40 13.73 -4.46
N LEU A 70 -16.44 12.77 -3.52
CA LEU A 70 -16.49 13.11 -2.09
C LEU A 70 -15.20 13.83 -1.66
N LEU A 71 -14.02 13.32 -2.05
CA LEU A 71 -12.76 13.96 -1.72
C LEU A 71 -12.61 15.30 -2.45
N GLY A 72 -13.06 15.39 -3.71
CA GLY A 72 -13.07 16.64 -4.47
C GLY A 72 -13.92 17.72 -3.78
N LEU A 73 -15.14 17.37 -3.34
CA LEU A 73 -16.00 18.26 -2.55
C LEU A 73 -15.31 18.68 -1.23
N TRP A 74 -14.66 17.73 -0.56
CA TRP A 74 -13.91 18.01 0.66
C TRP A 74 -12.76 19.00 0.43
N PHE A 75 -12.03 18.85 -0.68
CA PHE A 75 -10.97 19.77 -1.08
C PHE A 75 -11.48 21.17 -1.44
N LEU A 76 -12.67 21.30 -2.01
CA LEU A 76 -13.28 22.61 -2.27
C LEU A 76 -13.60 23.37 -0.99
N ILE A 77 -13.95 22.66 0.09
CA ILE A 77 -14.35 23.28 1.38
C ILE A 77 -13.13 23.57 2.25
N PHE A 78 -12.19 22.62 2.37
CA PHE A 78 -11.13 22.67 3.38
C PHE A 78 -9.71 22.88 2.80
N GLY A 79 -9.58 23.03 1.46
CA GLY A 79 -8.31 23.19 0.80
C GLY A 79 -7.70 21.87 0.33
N LYS A 80 -6.68 22.00 -0.56
CA LYS A 80 -6.08 20.87 -1.31
C LYS A 80 -4.74 20.47 -0.68
N SER A 81 -4.76 19.55 0.28
CA SER A 81 -3.54 18.97 0.85
C SER A 81 -3.75 17.51 1.27
N VAL A 82 -2.66 16.76 1.40
CA VAL A 82 -2.69 15.38 1.93
C VAL A 82 -3.22 15.38 3.36
N MET A 83 -2.87 16.41 4.15
CA MET A 83 -3.39 16.56 5.51
C MET A 83 -4.92 16.67 5.53
N VAL A 84 -5.51 17.44 4.61
CA VAL A 84 -6.97 17.63 4.51
C VAL A 84 -7.65 16.33 4.10
N GLU A 85 -7.06 15.59 3.15
CA GLU A 85 -7.54 14.25 2.80
C GLU A 85 -7.54 13.32 4.02
N ARG A 86 -6.47 13.30 4.81
CA ARG A 86 -6.36 12.47 6.01
C ARG A 86 -7.34 12.84 7.11
N LEU A 87 -7.70 14.10 7.24
CA LEU A 87 -8.78 14.53 8.15
C LEU A 87 -10.13 13.93 7.74
N LEU A 88 -10.44 13.85 6.45
CA LEU A 88 -11.63 13.13 5.98
C LEU A 88 -11.60 11.66 6.42
N PHE A 89 -10.44 11.00 6.31
CA PHE A 89 -10.30 9.61 6.74
C PHE A 89 -10.36 9.43 8.26
N VAL A 90 -9.89 10.39 9.04
CA VAL A 90 -10.12 10.38 10.51
C VAL A 90 -11.61 10.31 10.81
N LEU A 91 -12.43 11.10 10.11
CA LEU A 91 -13.90 11.08 10.29
C LEU A 91 -14.50 9.75 9.81
N ILE A 92 -14.06 9.22 8.66
CA ILE A 92 -14.53 7.95 8.11
C ILE A 92 -14.20 6.79 9.06
N HIS A 93 -12.99 6.74 9.60
CA HIS A 93 -12.59 5.69 10.55
C HIS A 93 -13.31 5.84 11.89
N THR A 94 -13.56 7.05 12.35
CA THR A 94 -14.37 7.31 13.55
C THR A 94 -15.80 6.82 13.35
N ALA A 95 -16.42 7.15 12.22
CA ALA A 95 -17.75 6.66 11.85
C ALA A 95 -17.79 5.14 11.75
N LYS A 96 -16.75 4.53 11.19
CA LYS A 96 -16.60 3.06 11.11
C LYS A 96 -16.59 2.42 12.50
N ASN A 97 -15.83 2.97 13.46
CA ASN A 97 -15.78 2.42 14.83
C ASN A 97 -17.12 2.55 15.56
N LEU A 98 -17.78 3.70 15.42
CA LEU A 98 -19.12 3.92 15.97
C LEU A 98 -20.13 2.92 15.37
N LEU A 99 -20.11 2.76 14.05
CA LEU A 99 -21.00 1.85 13.34
C LEU A 99 -20.72 0.39 13.70
N MET A 100 -19.44 0.03 13.91
CA MET A 100 -19.03 -1.29 14.39
C MET A 100 -19.66 -1.61 15.76
N TYR A 101 -19.63 -0.65 16.69
CA TYR A 101 -20.30 -0.81 17.99
C TYR A 101 -21.79 -1.08 17.84
N HIS A 102 -22.50 -0.25 17.08
CA HIS A 102 -23.94 -0.42 16.90
C HIS A 102 -24.30 -1.72 16.16
N THR A 103 -23.48 -2.15 15.22
CA THR A 103 -23.64 -3.43 14.50
C THR A 103 -23.41 -4.60 15.45
N ALA A 104 -22.33 -4.56 16.23
CA ALA A 104 -22.01 -5.60 17.20
C ALA A 104 -23.09 -5.75 18.29
N ARG A 105 -23.63 -4.63 18.77
CA ARG A 105 -24.71 -4.59 19.77
C ARG A 105 -25.98 -5.34 19.35
N LYS A 106 -26.19 -5.52 18.07
CA LYS A 106 -27.33 -6.30 17.56
C LYS A 106 -27.14 -7.81 17.76
N VAL A 107 -25.89 -8.29 17.75
CA VAL A 107 -25.54 -9.71 17.79
C VAL A 107 -25.09 -10.13 19.20
N ILE A 108 -24.38 -9.28 19.89
CA ILE A 108 -23.74 -9.56 21.18
C ILE A 108 -23.99 -8.43 22.20
N PRO A 109 -24.03 -8.77 23.53
CA PRO A 109 -24.26 -7.77 24.58
C PRO A 109 -23.09 -6.78 24.75
N ALA A 110 -23.38 -5.66 25.45
CA ALA A 110 -22.48 -4.52 25.59
C ALA A 110 -21.02 -4.85 25.92
N PRO A 111 -20.69 -5.64 26.94
CA PRO A 111 -19.28 -5.87 27.28
C PRO A 111 -18.45 -6.47 26.12
N PHE A 112 -19.06 -7.43 25.43
CA PHE A 112 -18.39 -8.13 24.32
C PHE A 112 -18.40 -7.35 23.01
N SER A 113 -19.34 -6.40 22.84
CA SER A 113 -19.42 -5.57 21.63
C SER A 113 -18.24 -4.58 21.50
N PHE A 114 -17.49 -4.33 22.57
CA PHE A 114 -16.26 -3.52 22.49
C PHE A 114 -15.08 -4.27 21.85
N ILE A 115 -15.04 -5.61 21.91
CA ILE A 115 -13.94 -6.38 21.31
C ILE A 115 -13.73 -6.03 19.85
N PRO A 116 -14.73 -6.15 18.96
CA PRO A 116 -14.54 -5.80 17.55
C PRO A 116 -14.31 -4.30 17.33
N VAL A 117 -14.79 -3.42 18.23
CA VAL A 117 -14.52 -1.98 18.14
C VAL A 117 -13.04 -1.68 18.41
N VAL A 118 -12.47 -2.25 19.48
CA VAL A 118 -11.05 -2.08 19.82
C VAL A 118 -10.17 -2.62 18.69
N LEU A 119 -10.50 -3.79 18.15
CA LEU A 119 -9.75 -4.37 17.05
C LEU A 119 -9.85 -3.51 15.78
N THR A 120 -11.02 -2.95 15.48
CA THR A 120 -11.21 -2.05 14.35
C THR A 120 -10.46 -0.72 14.55
N LEU A 121 -10.35 -0.24 15.80
CA LEU A 121 -9.58 0.95 16.16
C LEU A 121 -8.08 0.73 15.98
N LEU A 122 -7.56 -0.40 16.48
CA LEU A 122 -6.13 -0.70 16.49
C LEU A 122 -5.57 -1.10 15.11
N LEU A 123 -6.43 -1.53 14.18
CA LEU A 123 -6.01 -1.94 12.85
C LEU A 123 -5.38 -0.78 12.08
N PRO A 124 -4.06 -0.81 11.79
CA PRO A 124 -3.44 0.12 10.87
C PRO A 124 -3.90 -0.23 9.46
N GLY A 125 -4.93 0.42 8.98
CA GLY A 125 -5.37 0.30 7.58
C GLY A 125 -4.67 1.32 6.70
N PHE A 126 -4.58 1.05 5.40
CA PHE A 126 -4.34 2.10 4.42
C PHE A 126 -5.44 3.16 4.58
N TRP A 127 -5.05 4.39 4.83
CA TRP A 127 -6.00 5.50 5.00
C TRP A 127 -6.99 5.57 3.84
N ALA A 128 -6.49 5.54 2.61
CA ALA A 128 -7.27 5.60 1.38
C ALA A 128 -8.35 4.50 1.24
N LYS A 129 -8.27 3.43 2.04
CA LYS A 129 -9.22 2.30 2.00
C LYS A 129 -10.28 2.32 3.11
N GLY A 130 -10.35 3.39 3.89
CA GLY A 130 -11.38 3.55 4.93
C GLY A 130 -12.81 3.40 4.42
N PHE A 131 -13.10 3.83 3.20
CA PHE A 131 -14.40 3.67 2.53
C PHE A 131 -14.86 2.23 2.43
N VAL A 132 -13.95 1.27 2.24
CA VAL A 132 -14.27 -0.16 2.13
C VAL A 132 -14.93 -0.67 3.40
N GLY A 133 -14.27 -0.47 4.52
CA GLY A 133 -14.79 -0.90 5.82
C GLY A 133 -16.08 -0.19 6.21
N LEU A 134 -16.20 1.11 5.90
CA LEU A 134 -17.43 1.87 6.18
C LEU A 134 -18.59 1.35 5.34
N SER A 135 -18.42 1.15 4.02
CA SER A 135 -19.46 0.62 3.15
C SER A 135 -19.96 -0.77 3.60
N LEU A 136 -19.02 -1.66 3.93
CA LEU A 136 -19.35 -3.00 4.44
C LEU A 136 -20.16 -2.93 5.73
N LEU A 137 -19.75 -2.10 6.69
CA LEU A 137 -20.42 -1.95 7.98
C LEU A 137 -21.79 -1.28 7.85
N LEU A 138 -21.95 -0.30 6.94
CA LEU A 138 -23.24 0.30 6.64
C LEU A 138 -24.20 -0.76 6.10
N CYS A 139 -23.79 -1.53 5.10
CA CYS A 139 -24.61 -2.62 4.56
C CYS A 139 -24.95 -3.66 5.66
N ALA A 140 -23.97 -4.04 6.48
CA ALA A 140 -24.20 -4.97 7.59
C ALA A 140 -25.21 -4.43 8.61
N PHE A 141 -25.04 -3.19 9.06
CA PHE A 141 -25.92 -2.57 10.04
C PHE A 141 -27.38 -2.53 9.56
N PHE A 142 -27.60 -2.09 8.31
CA PHE A 142 -28.96 -2.00 7.75
C PHE A 142 -29.54 -3.37 7.40
N LEU A 143 -28.72 -4.35 6.99
CA LEU A 143 -29.17 -5.73 6.81
C LEU A 143 -29.63 -6.32 8.17
N LEU A 144 -28.83 -6.20 9.22
CA LEU A 144 -29.21 -6.68 10.55
C LEU A 144 -30.45 -5.95 11.07
N ARG A 145 -30.58 -4.64 10.82
CA ARG A 145 -31.78 -3.87 11.18
C ARG A 145 -33.02 -4.34 10.43
N TYR A 146 -32.88 -4.71 9.16
CA TYR A 146 -33.96 -5.36 8.40
C TYR A 146 -34.32 -6.74 8.96
N MET A 147 -33.32 -7.54 9.35
CA MET A 147 -33.54 -8.85 9.93
C MET A 147 -34.23 -8.81 11.31
N GLU A 148 -34.03 -7.74 12.08
CA GLU A 148 -34.75 -7.51 13.36
C GLU A 148 -36.25 -7.32 13.13
N ASN A 149 -36.61 -6.55 12.13
CA ASN A 149 -37.98 -6.27 11.76
C ASN A 149 -38.10 -6.11 10.24
N PRO A 150 -38.57 -7.16 9.51
CA PRO A 150 -38.59 -7.21 8.05
C PRO A 150 -39.73 -6.37 7.42
N GLU A 151 -39.64 -5.05 7.53
CA GLU A 151 -40.56 -4.10 6.92
C GLU A 151 -40.04 -3.61 5.56
N ASN A 152 -40.93 -3.31 4.62
CA ASN A 152 -40.59 -2.80 3.30
C ASN A 152 -39.81 -1.50 3.37
N ARG A 153 -40.11 -0.59 4.31
CA ARG A 153 -39.39 0.66 4.51
C ARG A 153 -37.90 0.41 4.84
N ARG A 154 -37.61 -0.57 5.70
CA ARG A 154 -36.24 -0.94 6.06
C ARG A 154 -35.51 -1.60 4.89
N LEU A 155 -36.26 -2.38 4.06
CA LEU A 155 -35.73 -2.97 2.86
C LEU A 155 -35.35 -1.91 1.81
N VAL A 156 -36.18 -0.89 1.63
CA VAL A 156 -35.88 0.27 0.77
C VAL A 156 -34.63 0.99 1.26
N VAL A 157 -34.54 1.30 2.56
CA VAL A 157 -33.33 1.95 3.12
C VAL A 157 -32.09 1.10 2.92
N LEU A 158 -32.17 -0.22 3.12
CA LEU A 158 -31.06 -1.13 2.86
C LEU A 158 -30.67 -1.12 1.37
N GLY A 159 -31.64 -1.14 0.45
CA GLY A 159 -31.39 -1.05 -0.99
C GLY A 159 -30.69 0.26 -1.38
N LEU A 160 -31.15 1.41 -0.83
CA LEU A 160 -30.50 2.71 -1.03
C LEU A 160 -29.05 2.71 -0.51
N VAL A 161 -28.81 2.14 0.68
CA VAL A 161 -27.45 2.05 1.26
C VAL A 161 -26.53 1.17 0.41
N VAL A 162 -27.04 0.02 -0.08
CA VAL A 162 -26.27 -0.85 -0.98
C VAL A 162 -25.98 -0.13 -2.30
N GLY A 163 -26.95 0.57 -2.88
CA GLY A 163 -26.77 1.36 -4.09
C GLY A 163 -25.75 2.50 -3.92
N ILE A 164 -25.82 3.24 -2.81
CA ILE A 164 -24.81 4.26 -2.48
C ILE A 164 -23.41 3.62 -2.31
N SER A 165 -23.34 2.43 -1.71
CA SER A 165 -22.07 1.72 -1.51
C SER A 165 -21.38 1.36 -2.84
N VAL A 166 -22.11 1.19 -3.94
CA VAL A 166 -21.55 0.96 -5.29
C VAL A 166 -20.64 2.11 -5.72
N TYR A 167 -20.97 3.35 -5.38
CA TYR A 167 -20.16 4.53 -5.72
C TYR A 167 -18.75 4.48 -5.12
N PHE A 168 -18.59 3.74 -4.02
CA PHE A 168 -17.33 3.65 -3.29
C PHE A 168 -16.61 2.32 -3.51
N ARG A 169 -17.38 1.22 -3.50
CA ARG A 169 -16.87 -0.15 -3.67
C ARG A 169 -17.98 -1.08 -4.19
N GLU A 170 -17.96 -1.27 -5.50
CA GLU A 170 -18.93 -2.08 -6.24
C GLU A 170 -18.95 -3.56 -5.82
N ASP A 171 -17.76 -4.12 -5.53
CA ASP A 171 -17.60 -5.50 -5.10
C ASP A 171 -18.27 -5.77 -3.74
N TYR A 172 -18.03 -4.92 -2.75
CA TYR A 172 -18.63 -5.06 -1.41
C TYR A 172 -20.14 -4.77 -1.42
N ALA A 173 -20.59 -3.85 -2.26
CA ALA A 173 -22.01 -3.64 -2.50
C ALA A 173 -22.67 -4.86 -3.14
N GLY A 174 -21.98 -5.52 -4.09
CA GLY A 174 -22.41 -6.78 -4.69
C GLY A 174 -22.54 -7.91 -3.66
N TYR A 175 -21.56 -8.05 -2.76
CA TYR A 175 -21.63 -9.03 -1.67
C TYR A 175 -22.79 -8.75 -0.73
N ALA A 176 -23.06 -7.49 -0.42
CA ALA A 176 -24.20 -7.09 0.40
C ALA A 176 -25.53 -7.38 -0.31
N ALA A 177 -25.60 -7.17 -1.62
CA ALA A 177 -26.78 -7.51 -2.42
C ALA A 177 -27.06 -9.02 -2.42
N ILE A 178 -26.02 -9.84 -2.65
CA ILE A 178 -26.11 -11.31 -2.58
C ILE A 178 -26.54 -11.77 -1.19
N ALA A 179 -25.90 -11.27 -0.13
CA ALA A 179 -26.26 -11.59 1.24
C ALA A 179 -27.72 -11.23 1.54
N THR A 180 -28.18 -10.05 1.09
CA THR A 180 -29.56 -9.62 1.24
C THR A 180 -30.52 -10.54 0.48
N GLY A 181 -30.22 -10.91 -0.77
CA GLY A 181 -31.02 -11.86 -1.57
C GLY A 181 -31.16 -13.21 -0.88
N LEU A 182 -30.06 -13.76 -0.35
CA LEU A 182 -30.07 -15.00 0.43
C LEU A 182 -30.93 -14.87 1.69
N MET A 183 -30.88 -13.74 2.38
CA MET A 183 -31.70 -13.50 3.58
C MET A 183 -33.16 -13.28 3.25
N LEU A 184 -33.52 -12.66 2.12
CA LEU A 184 -34.91 -12.53 1.64
C LEU A 184 -35.49 -13.90 1.32
N LEU A 185 -34.71 -14.74 0.63
CA LEU A 185 -35.10 -16.12 0.33
C LEU A 185 -35.30 -16.93 1.63
N TYR A 186 -34.35 -16.85 2.56
CA TYR A 186 -34.43 -17.51 3.86
C TYR A 186 -35.69 -17.07 4.62
N LEU A 187 -36.00 -15.79 4.73
CA LEU A 187 -37.17 -15.28 5.42
C LEU A 187 -38.46 -15.73 4.75
N GLY A 188 -38.49 -15.68 3.40
CA GLY A 188 -39.68 -16.12 2.65
C GLY A 188 -39.98 -17.60 2.83
N VAL A 189 -38.96 -18.47 2.74
CA VAL A 189 -39.09 -19.91 2.95
C VAL A 189 -39.47 -20.22 4.40
N SER A 190 -38.82 -19.56 5.38
CA SER A 190 -39.11 -19.78 6.80
C SER A 190 -40.52 -19.34 7.20
N ALA A 191 -41.02 -18.25 6.62
CA ALA A 191 -42.36 -17.74 6.83
C ALA A 191 -43.40 -18.44 5.99
N ARG A 192 -43.02 -19.38 5.12
CA ARG A 192 -43.88 -20.00 4.10
C ARG A 192 -44.61 -18.95 3.25
N ASP A 193 -43.93 -17.85 2.93
CA ASP A 193 -44.50 -16.81 2.08
C ASP A 193 -44.76 -17.35 0.65
N ARG A 194 -45.77 -16.79 -0.02
CA ARG A 194 -45.97 -17.03 -1.44
C ARG A 194 -44.78 -16.54 -2.23
N PHE A 195 -44.37 -17.30 -3.24
CA PHE A 195 -43.20 -16.97 -4.09
C PHE A 195 -43.29 -15.53 -4.66
N THR A 196 -44.51 -15.10 -5.04
CA THR A 196 -44.77 -13.73 -5.51
C THR A 196 -44.36 -12.65 -4.49
N ARG A 197 -44.55 -12.92 -3.18
CA ARG A 197 -44.14 -11.98 -2.13
C ARG A 197 -42.61 -11.88 -2.00
N ILE A 198 -41.90 -13.01 -2.17
CA ILE A 198 -40.44 -13.02 -2.17
C ILE A 198 -39.91 -12.21 -3.36
N ILE A 199 -40.50 -12.44 -4.57
CA ILE A 199 -40.15 -11.65 -5.76
C ILE A 199 -40.44 -10.17 -5.54
N ALA A 200 -41.61 -9.81 -5.01
CA ALA A 200 -41.97 -8.40 -4.76
C ALA A 200 -40.98 -7.71 -3.83
N ARG A 201 -40.51 -8.37 -2.76
CA ARG A 201 -39.44 -7.85 -1.89
C ARG A 201 -38.12 -7.71 -2.64
N GLY A 202 -37.75 -8.70 -3.46
CA GLY A 202 -36.56 -8.63 -4.31
C GLY A 202 -36.60 -7.44 -5.27
N LEU A 203 -37.76 -7.23 -5.94
CA LEU A 203 -37.98 -6.09 -6.82
C LEU A 203 -37.92 -4.75 -6.07
N THR A 204 -38.53 -4.65 -4.88
CA THR A 204 -38.46 -3.47 -4.03
C THR A 204 -37.01 -3.13 -3.66
N PHE A 205 -36.22 -4.12 -3.27
CA PHE A 205 -34.80 -3.95 -2.94
C PHE A 205 -33.98 -3.50 -4.16
N SER A 206 -34.18 -4.17 -5.31
CA SER A 206 -33.49 -3.80 -6.55
C SER A 206 -33.88 -2.40 -7.04
N ALA A 207 -35.16 -2.06 -6.99
CA ALA A 207 -35.61 -0.71 -7.34
C ALA A 207 -34.95 0.37 -6.47
N ALA A 208 -34.81 0.12 -5.18
CA ALA A 208 -34.12 1.04 -4.28
C ALA A 208 -32.63 1.17 -4.63
N ILE A 209 -31.93 0.09 -5.00
CA ILE A 209 -30.56 0.14 -5.51
C ILE A 209 -30.49 1.00 -6.76
N PHE A 210 -31.34 0.75 -7.75
CA PHE A 210 -31.35 1.51 -9.00
C PHE A 210 -31.67 2.99 -8.77
N THR A 211 -32.61 3.31 -7.87
CA THR A 211 -32.90 4.69 -7.47
C THR A 211 -31.64 5.39 -6.94
N ALA A 212 -30.87 4.72 -6.08
CA ALA A 212 -29.62 5.29 -5.58
C ALA A 212 -28.56 5.42 -6.68
N LEU A 213 -28.53 4.55 -7.69
CA LEU A 213 -27.59 4.60 -8.80
C LEU A 213 -27.95 5.61 -9.89
N THR A 214 -29.23 6.05 -9.95
CA THR A 214 -29.73 6.94 -11.00
C THR A 214 -28.87 8.18 -11.22
N PRO A 215 -28.40 8.94 -10.20
CA PRO A 215 -27.55 10.11 -10.44
C PRO A 215 -26.26 9.77 -11.19
N MET A 216 -25.63 8.65 -10.86
CA MET A 216 -24.41 8.20 -11.56
C MET A 216 -24.72 7.79 -13.01
N LEU A 217 -25.78 6.99 -13.19
CA LEU A 217 -26.16 6.53 -14.52
C LEU A 217 -26.53 7.71 -15.44
N LEU A 218 -27.23 8.71 -14.92
CA LEU A 218 -27.54 9.95 -15.65
C LEU A 218 -26.28 10.73 -16.00
N LEU A 219 -25.38 10.93 -15.05
CA LEU A 219 -24.10 11.63 -15.27
C LEU A 219 -23.30 10.96 -16.40
N TYR A 220 -23.15 9.64 -16.33
CA TYR A 220 -22.42 8.87 -17.35
C TYR A 220 -23.15 8.82 -18.68
N GLY A 221 -24.49 8.76 -18.69
CA GLY A 221 -25.30 8.84 -19.90
C GLY A 221 -25.12 10.19 -20.61
N ILE A 222 -25.29 11.30 -19.90
CA ILE A 222 -25.18 12.67 -20.45
C ILE A 222 -23.75 12.95 -20.97
N ARG A 223 -22.74 12.48 -20.23
CA ARG A 223 -21.33 12.69 -20.58
C ARG A 223 -20.81 11.66 -21.60
N GLY A 224 -21.63 10.76 -22.14
CA GLY A 224 -21.24 9.71 -23.08
C GLY A 224 -20.22 8.71 -22.47
N GLY A 225 -20.29 8.48 -21.16
CA GLY A 225 -19.37 7.62 -20.41
C GLY A 225 -19.94 6.24 -20.05
N PHE A 226 -21.17 5.93 -20.46
CA PHE A 226 -21.82 4.67 -20.06
C PHE A 226 -21.05 3.41 -20.48
N PRO A 227 -20.51 3.28 -21.71
CA PRO A 227 -19.67 2.15 -22.08
C PRO A 227 -18.42 2.02 -21.21
N ALA A 228 -17.81 3.16 -20.83
CA ALA A 228 -16.63 3.17 -19.95
C ALA A 228 -16.97 2.74 -18.53
N LEU A 229 -18.15 3.08 -18.02
CA LEU A 229 -18.64 2.60 -16.71
C LEU A 229 -18.79 1.08 -16.71
N VAL A 230 -19.43 0.51 -17.74
CA VAL A 230 -19.60 -0.94 -17.89
C VAL A 230 -18.25 -1.65 -18.03
N ASP A 231 -17.36 -1.11 -18.88
CA ASP A 231 -16.00 -1.65 -19.04
C ASP A 231 -15.19 -1.58 -17.73
N GLY A 232 -15.31 -0.50 -16.96
CA GLY A 232 -14.68 -0.33 -15.66
C GLY A 232 -15.14 -1.39 -14.63
N ILE A 233 -16.44 -1.66 -14.54
CA ILE A 233 -16.98 -2.72 -13.68
C ILE A 233 -16.45 -4.09 -14.11
N HIS A 234 -16.50 -4.37 -15.43
CA HIS A 234 -15.96 -5.62 -15.98
C HIS A 234 -14.46 -5.79 -15.67
N GLN A 235 -13.66 -4.72 -15.78
CA GLN A 235 -12.25 -4.74 -15.44
C GLN A 235 -12.01 -5.04 -13.96
N THR A 236 -12.80 -4.47 -13.05
CA THR A 236 -12.67 -4.74 -11.62
C THR A 236 -12.92 -6.22 -11.30
N VAL A 237 -13.97 -6.80 -11.88
CA VAL A 237 -14.26 -8.23 -11.73
C VAL A 237 -13.13 -9.09 -12.29
N LYS A 238 -12.62 -8.75 -13.48
CA LYS A 238 -11.54 -9.49 -14.14
C LYS A 238 -10.22 -9.37 -13.37
N LEU A 239 -9.88 -8.19 -12.86
CA LEU A 239 -8.68 -8.00 -12.04
C LEU A 239 -8.73 -8.85 -10.77
N GLY A 240 -9.86 -8.86 -10.07
CA GLY A 240 -10.07 -9.72 -8.92
C GLY A 240 -9.84 -11.19 -9.24
N HIS A 241 -10.34 -11.65 -10.41
CA HIS A 241 -10.14 -13.03 -10.86
C HIS A 241 -8.69 -13.35 -11.21
N VAL A 242 -8.02 -12.51 -11.98
CA VAL A 242 -6.59 -12.71 -12.38
C VAL A 242 -5.68 -12.67 -11.16
N GLU A 243 -5.90 -11.75 -10.25
CA GLU A 243 -5.12 -11.66 -9.02
C GLU A 243 -5.37 -12.86 -8.10
N SER A 244 -6.61 -13.36 -7.99
CA SER A 244 -6.95 -14.53 -7.18
C SER A 244 -6.32 -15.82 -7.70
N MET A 245 -6.25 -16.02 -9.01
CA MET A 245 -5.65 -17.21 -9.62
C MET A 245 -4.17 -17.38 -9.30
N VAL A 246 -3.43 -16.27 -9.16
CA VAL A 246 -2.01 -16.31 -8.82
C VAL A 246 -1.79 -16.85 -7.40
N PHE A 247 -2.74 -16.62 -6.48
CA PHE A 247 -2.59 -16.95 -5.06
C PHE A 247 -3.32 -18.24 -4.63
N LEU A 248 -4.26 -18.71 -5.43
CA LEU A 248 -4.91 -20.02 -5.22
C LEU A 248 -4.07 -21.20 -5.73
N SER A 249 -2.84 -20.95 -6.23
CA SER A 249 -1.95 -22.01 -6.65
C SER A 249 -1.62 -22.95 -5.47
N PRO A 250 -1.82 -24.27 -5.62
CA PRO A 250 -1.48 -25.26 -4.59
C PRO A 250 -0.03 -25.14 -4.11
N LYS A 251 0.87 -24.61 -4.93
CA LYS A 251 2.28 -24.36 -4.58
C LYS A 251 2.47 -23.36 -3.44
N VAL A 252 1.52 -22.46 -3.21
CA VAL A 252 1.54 -21.55 -2.05
C VAL A 252 1.15 -22.29 -0.77
N PHE A 253 0.24 -23.27 -0.87
CA PHE A 253 -0.20 -24.10 0.25
C PHE A 253 0.85 -25.15 0.68
N LEU A 254 1.70 -25.61 -0.25
CA LEU A 254 2.67 -26.67 -0.02
C LEU A 254 4.06 -26.17 0.36
N LYS A 255 4.35 -24.89 0.19
CA LYS A 255 5.54 -24.26 0.76
C LYS A 255 5.24 -23.86 2.22
N TRP A 256 5.25 -24.86 3.08
CA TRP A 256 5.35 -24.69 4.52
C TRP A 256 6.81 -24.37 4.84
N PRO A 257 7.19 -23.10 5.10
CA PRO A 257 8.56 -22.81 5.48
C PRO A 257 8.73 -22.98 6.98
N PRO A 258 9.90 -23.47 7.42
CA PRO A 258 10.23 -23.54 8.85
C PRO A 258 10.25 -22.18 9.57
N ASP A 259 10.28 -21.08 8.82
CA ASP A 259 10.33 -19.70 9.33
C ASP A 259 8.97 -19.08 9.68
N ILE A 260 7.89 -19.84 9.68
CA ILE A 260 6.51 -19.37 9.99
C ILE A 260 6.43 -18.67 11.36
N LEU A 261 7.24 -19.07 12.32
CA LEU A 261 7.25 -18.46 13.67
C LEU A 261 7.86 -17.05 13.70
N SER A 262 8.61 -16.64 12.70
CA SER A 262 9.30 -15.36 12.69
C SER A 262 8.73 -14.32 11.71
N ARG A 263 8.00 -14.73 10.67
CA ARG A 263 7.56 -13.80 9.61
C ARG A 263 6.07 -13.70 9.35
N ASP A 264 5.27 -14.76 9.54
CA ASP A 264 3.92 -14.75 8.99
C ASP A 264 2.85 -15.47 9.82
N LEU A 265 2.75 -15.16 11.11
CA LEU A 265 1.52 -15.46 11.87
C LEU A 265 0.27 -14.86 11.21
N GLY A 266 0.45 -13.85 10.35
CA GLY A 266 -0.57 -13.36 9.42
C GLY A 266 -1.10 -14.41 8.46
N LEU A 267 -0.33 -15.45 8.11
CA LEU A 267 -0.78 -16.56 7.26
C LEU A 267 -1.71 -17.56 7.99
N ILE A 268 -1.65 -17.64 9.31
CA ILE A 268 -2.51 -18.54 10.11
C ILE A 268 -3.91 -17.94 10.24
N PHE A 269 -4.03 -16.63 10.34
CA PHE A 269 -5.31 -15.94 10.53
C PHE A 269 -6.35 -16.27 9.42
N PRO A 270 -6.00 -16.35 8.12
CA PRO A 270 -6.92 -16.79 7.09
C PRO A 270 -7.52 -18.17 7.34
N TYR A 271 -6.73 -19.16 7.72
CA TYR A 271 -7.22 -20.52 7.98
C TYR A 271 -8.11 -20.58 9.21
N LEU A 272 -7.71 -19.88 10.28
CA LEU A 272 -8.54 -19.76 11.49
C LEU A 272 -9.88 -19.09 11.19
N THR A 273 -9.91 -18.12 10.28
CA THR A 273 -11.14 -17.46 9.82
C THR A 273 -12.03 -18.43 9.03
N MET A 274 -11.47 -19.27 8.17
CA MET A 274 -12.25 -20.31 7.50
C MET A 274 -12.86 -21.32 8.47
N LEU A 275 -12.08 -21.76 9.45
CA LEU A 275 -12.58 -22.64 10.52
C LEU A 275 -13.69 -21.95 11.32
N LEU A 276 -13.59 -20.66 11.59
CA LEU A 276 -14.64 -19.85 12.23
C LEU A 276 -15.93 -19.86 11.40
N PHE A 277 -15.83 -19.65 10.09
CA PHE A 277 -16.98 -19.67 9.19
C PHE A 277 -17.64 -21.04 9.13
N LEU A 278 -16.85 -22.09 8.94
CA LEU A 278 -17.33 -23.47 8.92
C LEU A 278 -17.98 -23.86 10.25
N GLY A 279 -17.31 -23.54 11.38
CA GLY A 279 -17.86 -23.81 12.71
C GLY A 279 -19.15 -23.05 13.00
N THR A 280 -19.23 -21.77 12.60
CA THR A 280 -20.44 -20.96 12.74
C THR A 280 -21.57 -21.49 11.86
N GLY A 281 -21.27 -21.81 10.59
CA GLY A 281 -22.23 -22.40 9.67
C GLY A 281 -22.75 -23.76 10.14
N LEU A 282 -21.85 -24.63 10.60
CA LEU A 282 -22.20 -25.93 11.15
C LEU A 282 -23.08 -25.81 12.42
N MET A 283 -22.74 -24.87 13.30
CA MET A 283 -23.54 -24.59 14.49
C MET A 283 -24.98 -24.17 14.13
N LEU A 284 -25.13 -23.26 13.16
CA LEU A 284 -26.43 -22.80 12.68
C LEU A 284 -27.21 -23.94 12.00
N PHE A 285 -26.53 -24.76 11.19
CA PHE A 285 -27.10 -25.92 10.55
C PHE A 285 -27.62 -26.98 11.56
N ILE A 286 -26.81 -27.29 12.58
CA ILE A 286 -27.21 -28.21 13.66
C ILE A 286 -28.44 -27.68 14.43
N ARG A 287 -28.47 -26.36 14.72
CA ARG A 287 -29.63 -25.74 15.37
C ARG A 287 -30.89 -25.83 14.50
N TRP A 288 -30.74 -25.56 13.20
CA TRP A 288 -31.82 -25.66 12.24
C TRP A 288 -32.36 -27.09 12.14
N ARG A 289 -31.47 -28.09 12.02
CA ARG A 289 -31.85 -29.55 11.95
C ARG A 289 -32.53 -30.05 13.22
N ARG A 290 -32.20 -29.57 14.38
CA ARG A 290 -32.79 -29.99 15.67
C ARG A 290 -34.19 -29.41 15.92
N GLY A 291 -34.83 -28.83 14.92
CA GLY A 291 -36.17 -28.27 14.99
C GLY A 291 -36.29 -27.01 15.86
N ARG A 292 -35.18 -26.54 16.42
CA ARG A 292 -35.15 -25.27 17.12
C ARG A 292 -35.15 -24.08 16.17
N GLY A 293 -35.16 -24.37 14.84
CA GLY A 293 -35.17 -23.45 13.72
C GLY A 293 -34.23 -22.26 13.93
N LEU A 294 -33.93 -21.50 12.91
CA LEU A 294 -33.37 -20.17 13.10
C LEU A 294 -34.47 -19.17 13.50
N THR A 295 -35.38 -19.60 14.39
CA THR A 295 -36.51 -18.81 14.88
C THR A 295 -36.05 -17.75 15.86
N GLU A 296 -34.97 -18.03 16.58
CA GLU A 296 -34.34 -17.00 17.44
C GLU A 296 -33.76 -15.86 16.60
N LEU A 297 -34.11 -14.65 16.97
CA LEU A 297 -33.62 -13.43 16.30
C LEU A 297 -32.08 -13.44 16.21
N ARG A 298 -31.39 -13.87 17.25
CA ARG A 298 -29.94 -13.93 17.28
C ARG A 298 -29.36 -14.86 16.20
N ASP A 299 -29.93 -16.02 15.98
CA ASP A 299 -29.48 -16.98 14.96
C ASP A 299 -29.69 -16.41 13.55
N ARG A 300 -30.78 -15.68 13.30
CA ARG A 300 -31.02 -14.96 12.05
C ARG A 300 -29.97 -13.83 11.81
N LEU A 301 -29.68 -13.08 12.84
CA LEU A 301 -28.67 -12.01 12.78
C LEU A 301 -27.27 -12.59 12.54
N LEU A 302 -26.96 -13.72 13.17
CA LEU A 302 -25.69 -14.41 12.97
C LEU A 302 -25.57 -14.99 11.55
N LEU A 303 -26.66 -15.57 11.00
CA LEU A 303 -26.69 -16.01 9.62
C LEU A 303 -26.47 -14.87 8.63
N ALA A 304 -27.11 -13.72 8.85
CA ALA A 304 -26.93 -12.53 8.02
C ALA A 304 -25.49 -12.00 8.09
N THR A 305 -24.88 -12.01 9.30
CA THR A 305 -23.48 -11.64 9.48
C THR A 305 -22.56 -12.59 8.72
N LEU A 306 -22.80 -13.89 8.80
CA LEU A 306 -22.01 -14.91 8.08
C LEU A 306 -22.18 -14.78 6.56
N ALA A 307 -23.40 -14.58 6.06
CA ALA A 307 -23.70 -14.41 4.65
C ALA A 307 -22.97 -13.21 4.03
N LEU A 308 -22.71 -12.16 4.82
CA LEU A 308 -21.94 -11.00 4.40
C LEU A 308 -20.42 -11.18 4.62
N ALA A 309 -20.02 -11.82 5.72
CA ALA A 309 -18.61 -12.00 6.08
C ALA A 309 -17.87 -12.92 5.09
N VAL A 310 -18.51 -14.01 4.66
CA VAL A 310 -17.88 -15.02 3.78
C VAL A 310 -17.44 -14.43 2.44
N PRO A 311 -18.30 -13.81 1.61
CA PRO A 311 -17.88 -13.26 0.33
C PRO A 311 -16.91 -12.09 0.50
N ALA A 312 -17.11 -11.23 1.50
CA ALA A 312 -16.20 -10.14 1.81
C ALA A 312 -14.78 -10.65 2.18
N TYR A 313 -14.71 -11.80 2.84
CA TYR A 313 -13.44 -12.42 3.18
C TYR A 313 -12.79 -13.14 2.00
N LEU A 314 -13.55 -13.87 1.20
CA LEU A 314 -13.05 -14.54 0.01
C LEU A 314 -12.42 -13.56 -0.98
N HIS A 315 -12.91 -12.32 -1.03
CA HIS A 315 -12.31 -11.26 -1.82
C HIS A 315 -10.88 -10.92 -1.41
N ILE A 316 -10.56 -10.98 -0.12
CA ILE A 316 -9.21 -10.68 0.39
C ILE A 316 -8.34 -11.93 0.59
N TRP A 317 -8.89 -13.13 0.45
CA TRP A 317 -8.19 -14.40 0.63
C TRP A 317 -6.88 -14.49 -0.18
N HIS A 318 -6.91 -14.01 -1.41
CA HIS A 318 -5.76 -14.02 -2.31
C HIS A 318 -4.70 -12.95 -1.99
N TRP A 319 -5.00 -12.03 -1.07
CA TRP A 319 -4.08 -10.99 -0.66
C TRP A 319 -3.95 -10.98 0.87
N THR A 320 -3.43 -12.05 1.43
CA THR A 320 -3.27 -12.26 2.88
C THR A 320 -2.28 -11.33 3.56
N HIS A 321 -1.93 -10.20 2.93
CA HIS A 321 -1.11 -9.20 3.57
C HIS A 321 -1.84 -8.56 4.76
N GLU A 322 -1.12 -8.37 5.84
CA GLU A 322 -1.48 -7.71 7.10
C GLU A 322 -2.32 -6.42 6.93
N PHE A 323 -2.15 -5.72 5.81
CA PHE A 323 -2.83 -4.46 5.51
C PHE A 323 -4.24 -4.60 4.92
N ARG A 324 -4.70 -5.78 4.50
CA ARG A 324 -6.03 -5.96 3.89
C ARG A 324 -7.06 -6.57 4.82
N THR A 325 -6.64 -7.31 5.82
CA THR A 325 -7.51 -7.83 6.88
C THR A 325 -8.35 -6.71 7.54
N PRO A 326 -7.83 -5.49 7.77
CA PRO A 326 -8.62 -4.37 8.28
C PRO A 326 -9.81 -3.96 7.42
N GLN A 327 -9.76 -4.20 6.12
CA GLN A 327 -10.80 -3.74 5.19
C GLN A 327 -12.07 -4.58 5.28
N SER A 328 -11.92 -5.90 5.43
CA SER A 328 -13.03 -6.85 5.54
C SER A 328 -13.16 -7.46 6.93
N GLY A 329 -12.17 -7.22 7.79
CA GLY A 329 -12.03 -7.86 9.10
C GLY A 329 -13.13 -7.50 10.10
N ALA A 330 -13.85 -6.40 9.90
CA ALA A 330 -14.89 -5.96 10.81
C ALA A 330 -15.93 -7.06 11.11
N MET A 331 -16.40 -7.76 10.07
CA MET A 331 -17.36 -8.85 10.23
C MET A 331 -16.72 -10.09 10.87
N ILE A 332 -15.47 -10.36 10.57
CA ILE A 332 -14.70 -11.47 11.15
C ILE A 332 -14.52 -11.25 12.64
N HIS A 333 -14.13 -10.04 13.05
CA HIS A 333 -13.98 -9.70 14.47
C HIS A 333 -15.31 -9.77 15.22
N LEU A 334 -16.43 -9.44 14.57
CA LEU A 334 -17.75 -9.63 15.15
C LEU A 334 -18.06 -11.12 15.41
N LEU A 335 -17.73 -12.00 14.47
CA LEU A 335 -17.94 -13.45 14.62
C LEU A 335 -17.04 -14.04 15.72
N TRP A 336 -15.77 -13.63 15.79
CA TRP A 336 -14.87 -14.01 16.88
C TRP A 336 -15.38 -13.53 18.25
N ALA A 337 -15.83 -12.28 18.34
CA ALA A 337 -16.40 -11.75 19.58
C ALA A 337 -17.69 -12.50 19.97
N TYR A 338 -18.49 -12.92 19.00
CA TYR A 338 -19.64 -13.78 19.25
C TYR A 338 -19.22 -15.14 19.82
N LEU A 339 -18.17 -15.75 19.29
CA LEU A 339 -17.66 -17.04 19.77
C LEU A 339 -17.12 -16.93 21.20
N ILE A 340 -16.40 -15.85 21.52
CA ILE A 340 -15.95 -15.53 22.88
C ILE A 340 -17.16 -15.40 23.82
N TYR A 341 -18.18 -14.63 23.43
CA TYR A 341 -19.41 -14.45 24.19
C TYR A 341 -20.15 -15.77 24.42
N LEU A 342 -20.31 -16.58 23.37
CA LEU A 342 -20.97 -17.89 23.45
C LEU A 342 -20.23 -18.81 24.41
N SER A 343 -18.92 -18.88 24.33
CA SER A 343 -18.09 -19.70 25.21
C SER A 343 -18.19 -19.23 26.66
N PHE A 344 -18.18 -17.92 26.90
CA PHE A 344 -18.34 -17.33 28.23
C PHE A 344 -19.70 -17.71 28.88
N ILE A 345 -20.81 -17.58 28.12
CA ILE A 345 -22.13 -17.97 28.65
C ILE A 345 -22.17 -19.46 28.99
N ARG A 346 -21.64 -20.29 28.08
CA ARG A 346 -21.61 -21.73 28.31
C ARG A 346 -20.78 -22.13 29.55
N LEU A 347 -19.73 -21.42 29.83
CA LEU A 347 -18.96 -21.61 31.07
C LEU A 347 -19.72 -21.16 32.31
N ARG A 348 -20.33 -19.96 32.24
CA ARG A 348 -21.10 -19.42 33.39
C ARG A 348 -22.30 -20.30 33.75
N ASP A 349 -23.05 -20.78 32.79
CA ASP A 349 -24.25 -21.59 33.04
C ASP A 349 -23.91 -22.97 33.61
N ARG A 350 -22.66 -23.42 33.51
CA ARG A 350 -22.15 -24.69 34.00
C ARG A 350 -21.62 -24.66 35.42
N SER A 351 -21.12 -23.52 35.87
CA SER A 351 -20.69 -23.37 37.26
C SER A 351 -21.82 -23.70 38.25
N ARG A 352 -23.05 -23.76 37.78
CA ARG A 352 -24.27 -24.03 38.56
C ARG A 352 -24.70 -25.51 38.62
N ASN A 353 -24.03 -26.46 37.93
CA ASN A 353 -24.55 -27.85 37.83
C ASN A 353 -23.44 -28.93 37.75
N LYS A 354 -23.33 -29.85 38.69
CA LYS A 354 -22.20 -30.78 38.97
C LYS A 354 -22.40 -32.22 38.44
N SER A 355 -22.13 -32.60 37.20
CA SER A 355 -22.10 -34.01 36.74
C SER A 355 -20.91 -34.30 35.80
N GLY A 356 -20.30 -35.51 35.89
CA GLY A 356 -19.00 -35.88 35.32
C GLY A 356 -18.79 -35.72 33.79
N LEU A 357 -19.72 -36.12 32.92
CA LEU A 357 -19.67 -35.89 31.49
C LEU A 357 -19.65 -34.40 31.12
N ARG A 358 -19.98 -33.55 32.06
CA ARG A 358 -20.00 -32.11 31.90
C ARG A 358 -18.62 -31.49 32.10
N ALA A 359 -17.69 -32.18 32.78
CA ALA A 359 -16.31 -31.72 32.97
C ALA A 359 -15.56 -31.66 31.62
N VAL A 360 -15.64 -32.68 30.77
CA VAL A 360 -15.03 -32.72 29.43
C VAL A 360 -15.55 -31.59 28.57
N ARG A 361 -16.85 -31.37 28.56
CA ARG A 361 -17.43 -30.26 27.81
C ARG A 361 -17.07 -28.89 28.42
N ALA A 362 -16.85 -28.75 29.74
CA ALA A 362 -16.38 -27.51 30.35
C ALA A 362 -14.94 -27.20 29.90
N VAL A 363 -14.06 -28.20 29.89
CA VAL A 363 -12.70 -28.05 29.36
C VAL A 363 -12.72 -27.59 27.89
N SER A 364 -13.57 -28.20 27.06
CA SER A 364 -13.69 -27.80 25.64
C SER A 364 -14.13 -26.35 25.46
N TRP A 365 -15.10 -25.86 26.26
CA TRP A 365 -15.55 -24.48 26.19
C TRP A 365 -14.53 -23.51 26.78
N SER A 366 -13.79 -23.89 27.82
CA SER A 366 -12.68 -23.11 28.36
C SER A 366 -11.56 -22.97 27.33
N ALA A 367 -11.18 -24.08 26.70
CA ALA A 367 -10.17 -24.08 25.66
C ALA A 367 -10.60 -23.18 24.48
N LEU A 368 -11.85 -23.31 24.00
CA LEU A 368 -12.37 -22.49 22.93
C LEU A 368 -12.40 -20.99 23.29
N PHE A 369 -12.77 -20.66 24.54
CA PHE A 369 -12.74 -19.28 25.04
C PHE A 369 -11.32 -18.72 25.03
N LEU A 370 -10.36 -19.45 25.62
CA LEU A 370 -8.97 -19.02 25.74
C LEU A 370 -8.29 -18.91 24.37
N ILE A 371 -8.52 -19.89 23.48
CA ILE A 371 -7.99 -19.86 22.11
C ILE A 371 -8.57 -18.65 21.35
N SER A 372 -9.89 -18.46 21.39
CA SER A 372 -10.53 -17.36 20.68
C SER A 372 -10.07 -16.00 21.22
N LEU A 373 -9.97 -15.85 22.53
CA LEU A 373 -9.47 -14.63 23.18
C LEU A 373 -8.00 -14.42 22.84
N GLY A 374 -7.17 -15.48 22.94
CA GLY A 374 -5.75 -15.44 22.62
C GLY A 374 -5.50 -15.00 21.19
N ILE A 375 -6.26 -15.52 20.21
CA ILE A 375 -6.18 -15.10 18.80
C ILE A 375 -6.47 -13.60 18.67
N GLN A 376 -7.50 -13.08 19.33
CA GLN A 376 -7.85 -11.67 19.24
C GLN A 376 -6.85 -10.75 19.96
N VAL A 377 -6.35 -11.17 21.11
CA VAL A 377 -5.29 -10.45 21.83
C VAL A 377 -4.00 -10.43 20.99
N PHE A 378 -3.61 -11.59 20.46
CA PHE A 378 -2.46 -11.69 19.57
C PHE A 378 -2.60 -10.76 18.35
N PHE A 379 -3.77 -10.77 17.69
CA PHE A 379 -4.05 -9.90 16.57
C PHE A 379 -4.01 -8.42 16.94
N ALA A 380 -4.54 -8.05 18.11
CA ALA A 380 -4.48 -6.69 18.65
C ALA A 380 -3.02 -6.25 18.90
N VAL A 381 -2.20 -7.11 19.52
CA VAL A 381 -0.78 -6.85 19.77
C VAL A 381 -0.01 -6.72 18.46
N TYR A 382 -0.26 -7.60 17.50
CA TYR A 382 0.36 -7.55 16.17
C TYR A 382 0.02 -6.25 15.43
N CYS A 383 -1.26 -5.85 15.43
CA CYS A 383 -1.69 -4.59 14.82
C CYS A 383 -1.08 -3.38 15.53
N PHE A 384 -1.00 -3.43 16.86
CA PHE A 384 -0.36 -2.37 17.63
C PHE A 384 1.16 -2.30 17.38
N ALA A 385 1.85 -3.44 17.29
CA ALA A 385 3.26 -3.50 16.95
C ALA A 385 3.57 -2.99 15.53
N SER A 386 2.62 -3.14 14.61
CA SER A 386 2.70 -2.61 13.23
C SER A 386 2.29 -1.13 13.13
N HIS A 387 1.92 -0.49 14.24
CA HIS A 387 1.48 0.89 14.27
C HIS A 387 2.67 1.84 14.03
N PRO A 388 2.53 2.91 13.22
CA PRO A 388 3.63 3.82 12.88
C PRO A 388 4.23 4.57 14.08
N MET A 389 3.52 4.61 15.22
CA MET A 389 4.00 5.20 16.47
C MET A 389 4.73 4.20 17.39
N VAL A 390 4.83 2.93 16.96
CA VAL A 390 5.46 1.87 17.75
C VAL A 390 6.75 1.45 17.06
N ARG A 391 7.86 1.48 17.79
CA ARG A 391 9.15 0.98 17.33
C ARG A 391 9.60 -0.17 18.21
N TYR A 392 10.08 -1.21 17.59
CA TYR A 392 10.77 -2.30 18.25
C TYR A 392 12.25 -1.93 18.40
N ASP A 393 12.73 -1.74 19.61
CA ASP A 393 14.12 -1.38 19.87
C ASP A 393 14.71 -2.38 20.89
N GLY A 394 15.70 -3.18 20.46
CA GLY A 394 16.44 -4.08 21.32
C GLY A 394 15.63 -5.10 22.15
N GLY A 395 14.43 -5.52 21.68
CA GLY A 395 13.56 -6.45 22.40
C GLY A 395 12.48 -5.79 23.27
N SER A 396 12.43 -4.45 23.31
CA SER A 396 11.41 -3.68 24.03
C SER A 396 10.49 -2.97 23.03
N ILE A 397 9.19 -2.95 23.32
CA ILE A 397 8.23 -2.13 22.60
C ILE A 397 8.36 -0.70 23.13
N VAL A 398 8.92 0.18 22.35
CA VAL A 398 9.04 1.60 22.70
C VAL A 398 7.99 2.38 21.92
N LEU A 399 7.14 3.12 22.64
CA LEU A 399 6.25 4.13 22.04
C LEU A 399 7.10 5.34 21.65
N ARG A 400 7.92 5.17 20.63
CA ARG A 400 8.77 6.23 20.11
C ARG A 400 8.49 6.43 18.63
N LYS A 401 8.03 7.61 18.31
CA LYS A 401 7.94 8.09 16.93
C LYS A 401 9.35 7.99 16.34
N GLY A 402 9.52 7.22 15.26
CA GLY A 402 10.75 7.23 14.49
C GLY A 402 11.03 8.64 13.93
N PRO A 403 12.20 8.91 13.34
CA PRO A 403 12.46 10.20 12.72
C PRO A 403 11.45 10.46 11.61
N HIS A 404 10.76 11.59 11.68
CA HIS A 404 9.79 12.08 10.73
C HIS A 404 10.19 13.50 10.32
N GLY A 405 9.77 13.92 9.15
CA GLY A 405 10.05 15.27 8.68
C GLY A 405 9.03 15.74 7.64
N PRO A 406 8.95 17.05 7.43
CA PRO A 406 8.08 17.62 6.41
C PRO A 406 8.62 17.29 5.00
N ILE A 407 7.73 17.19 4.04
CA ILE A 407 8.10 17.19 2.62
C ILE A 407 8.25 18.65 2.21
N SER A 408 9.48 19.06 1.85
CA SER A 408 9.77 20.37 1.30
C SER A 408 9.40 20.48 -0.18
N HIS A 409 9.48 21.68 -0.74
CA HIS A 409 9.12 22.01 -2.13
C HIS A 409 7.64 21.76 -2.47
N THR A 410 6.74 21.76 -1.46
CA THR A 410 5.30 21.69 -1.70
C THR A 410 4.50 22.15 -0.48
N GLU A 411 3.49 22.98 -0.72
CA GLU A 411 2.49 23.36 0.28
C GLU A 411 1.35 22.33 0.38
N ARG A 412 1.28 21.39 -0.57
CA ARG A 412 0.19 20.41 -0.68
C ARG A 412 0.33 19.22 0.25
N SER A 413 1.46 19.09 0.93
CA SER A 413 1.70 17.99 1.88
C SER A 413 0.96 18.19 3.20
N GLY A 414 1.40 19.13 4.03
CA GLY A 414 0.88 19.38 5.38
C GLY A 414 1.09 18.20 6.36
N ILE A 415 1.91 17.22 6.02
CA ILE A 415 2.19 16.02 6.80
C ILE A 415 3.70 15.83 7.03
N GLU A 416 4.02 14.98 7.99
CA GLU A 416 5.38 14.61 8.37
C GLU A 416 5.55 13.09 8.27
N PRO A 417 5.71 12.52 7.06
CA PRO A 417 5.91 11.08 6.90
C PRO A 417 7.27 10.65 7.48
N PRO A 418 7.58 9.34 7.53
CA PRO A 418 8.90 8.87 7.89
C PRO A 418 10.01 9.63 7.14
N LEU A 419 11.06 10.03 7.85
CA LEU A 419 12.09 10.96 7.34
C LEU A 419 12.66 10.52 5.98
N ARG A 420 12.90 9.23 5.80
CA ARG A 420 13.38 8.70 4.52
C ARG A 420 12.43 9.07 3.36
N GLN A 421 11.13 8.90 3.55
CA GLN A 421 10.15 9.25 2.51
C GLN A 421 10.08 10.76 2.30
N ALA A 422 10.11 11.54 3.39
CA ALA A 422 10.11 12.99 3.31
C ALA A 422 11.29 13.51 2.49
N VAL A 423 12.51 13.03 2.79
CA VAL A 423 13.74 13.42 2.07
C VAL A 423 13.69 13.00 0.60
N VAL A 424 13.29 11.75 0.31
CA VAL A 424 13.20 11.26 -1.07
C VAL A 424 12.22 12.10 -1.89
N TYR A 425 11.03 12.34 -1.36
CA TYR A 425 10.01 13.12 -2.05
C TYR A 425 10.44 14.58 -2.22
N SER A 426 11.03 15.20 -1.20
CA SER A 426 11.55 16.56 -1.30
C SER A 426 12.57 16.70 -2.43
N ARG A 427 13.50 15.75 -2.54
CA ARG A 427 14.50 15.75 -3.61
C ARG A 427 13.93 15.54 -5.00
N ILE A 428 12.90 14.69 -5.11
CA ILE A 428 12.20 14.47 -6.39
C ILE A 428 11.41 15.72 -6.78
N LEU A 429 10.72 16.34 -5.83
CA LEU A 429 9.96 17.57 -6.06
C LEU A 429 10.85 18.73 -6.45
N GLU A 430 12.00 18.92 -5.77
CA GLU A 430 13.02 19.87 -6.14
C GLU A 430 13.46 19.68 -7.60
N TYR A 431 13.75 18.43 -7.99
CA TYR A 431 14.14 18.12 -9.36
C TYR A 431 13.00 18.39 -10.36
N ILE A 432 11.75 18.10 -10.01
CA ILE A 432 10.59 18.40 -10.86
C ILE A 432 10.48 19.91 -11.05
N ASP A 433 10.60 20.70 -9.98
CA ASP A 433 10.49 22.16 -10.04
C ASP A 433 11.63 22.81 -10.87
N ASP A 434 12.85 22.26 -10.79
CA ASP A 434 14.02 22.74 -11.57
C ASP A 434 13.89 22.45 -13.06
N PHE A 435 13.18 21.39 -13.46
CA PHE A 435 13.18 20.90 -14.84
C PHE A 435 11.82 20.93 -15.53
N THR A 436 10.75 21.40 -14.86
CA THR A 436 9.41 21.48 -15.42
C THR A 436 8.68 22.75 -15.00
N SER A 437 7.86 23.28 -15.92
CA SER A 437 6.90 24.33 -15.59
C SER A 437 5.60 23.74 -15.00
N PRO A 438 4.74 24.54 -14.34
CA PRO A 438 3.46 24.08 -13.80
C PRO A 438 2.50 23.45 -14.82
N GLU A 439 2.62 23.85 -16.09
CA GLU A 439 1.78 23.38 -17.20
C GLU A 439 2.24 22.05 -17.78
N ASP A 440 3.50 21.68 -17.52
CA ASP A 440 4.10 20.47 -18.06
C ASP A 440 3.46 19.21 -17.49
N THR A 441 3.63 18.13 -18.22
CA THR A 441 3.11 16.83 -17.79
C THR A 441 4.23 15.90 -17.33
N LEU A 442 3.89 15.03 -16.41
CA LEU A 442 4.75 13.97 -15.91
C LEU A 442 4.19 12.61 -16.25
N LEU A 443 5.04 11.59 -16.22
CA LEU A 443 4.63 10.19 -16.19
C LEU A 443 5.34 9.50 -15.03
N CYS A 444 4.58 9.13 -13.97
CA CYS A 444 5.11 8.46 -12.80
C CYS A 444 4.58 7.03 -12.73
N PHE A 445 5.46 6.03 -12.90
CA PHE A 445 5.11 4.65 -12.62
C PHE A 445 5.35 4.35 -11.14
N GLY A 446 4.28 3.96 -10.43
CA GLY A 446 4.32 3.52 -9.04
C GLY A 446 4.28 4.62 -7.98
N GLU A 447 4.34 5.90 -8.35
CA GLU A 447 4.33 7.01 -7.37
C GLU A 447 3.32 8.10 -7.76
N SER A 448 2.06 7.72 -7.79
CA SER A 448 0.96 8.65 -8.07
C SER A 448 0.87 9.88 -7.14
N PRO A 449 1.34 9.87 -5.87
CA PRO A 449 1.37 11.07 -5.05
C PRO A 449 2.17 12.22 -5.66
N LEU A 450 3.19 11.94 -6.47
CA LEU A 450 4.04 12.96 -7.09
C LEU A 450 3.27 13.91 -8.01
N TYR A 451 2.23 13.45 -8.71
CA TYR A 451 1.39 14.32 -9.53
C TYR A 451 0.73 15.42 -8.68
N PHE A 452 0.17 15.02 -7.54
CA PHE A 452 -0.49 15.95 -6.64
C PHE A 452 0.49 16.89 -5.95
N LEU A 453 1.56 16.31 -5.39
CA LEU A 453 2.55 17.08 -4.61
C LEU A 453 3.28 18.10 -5.47
N SER A 454 3.66 17.74 -6.70
CA SER A 454 4.29 18.65 -7.65
C SER A 454 3.31 19.62 -8.30
N GLY A 455 2.03 19.31 -8.32
CA GLY A 455 1.02 20.08 -9.05
C GLY A 455 1.01 19.84 -10.55
N ARG A 456 1.86 18.96 -11.09
CA ARG A 456 1.92 18.64 -12.51
C ARG A 456 0.85 17.60 -12.86
N ARG A 457 0.41 17.64 -14.12
CA ARG A 457 -0.62 16.71 -14.63
C ARG A 457 0.02 15.42 -15.13
N ASN A 458 -0.74 14.33 -15.08
CA ASN A 458 -0.35 13.09 -15.72
C ASN A 458 -0.51 13.21 -17.26
N ALA A 459 0.51 12.79 -18.00
CA ALA A 459 0.49 12.78 -19.48
C ALA A 459 -0.51 11.78 -20.08
N THR A 460 -0.96 10.78 -19.28
CA THR A 460 -1.78 9.68 -19.75
C THR A 460 -3.09 9.51 -18.96
N GLU A 461 -3.95 8.63 -19.45
CA GLU A 461 -5.16 8.22 -18.71
C GLU A 461 -4.87 7.27 -17.55
N PHE A 462 -3.64 6.76 -17.41
CA PHE A 462 -3.25 5.77 -16.41
C PHE A 462 -2.37 6.40 -15.33
N ASP A 463 -2.85 6.44 -14.10
CA ASP A 463 -2.07 6.99 -12.98
C ASP A 463 -1.08 5.98 -12.36
N ASN A 464 -1.11 4.73 -12.83
CA ASN A 464 -0.13 3.69 -12.49
C ASN A 464 -0.05 2.61 -13.58
N GLY A 465 0.97 1.75 -13.48
CA GLY A 465 1.20 0.65 -14.43
C GLY A 465 0.22 -0.53 -14.33
N ARG A 466 -0.64 -0.59 -13.31
CA ARG A 466 -1.48 -1.77 -13.01
C ARG A 466 -2.48 -2.08 -14.13
N ILE A 467 -3.26 -1.10 -14.55
CA ILE A 467 -4.29 -1.30 -15.57
C ILE A 467 -3.68 -1.71 -16.92
N PRO A 468 -2.71 -0.97 -17.50
CA PRO A 468 -2.14 -1.36 -18.78
C PRO A 468 -1.40 -2.69 -18.73
N SER A 469 -0.81 -3.09 -17.60
CA SER A 469 -0.11 -4.37 -17.47
C SER A 469 -1.01 -5.60 -17.56
N TYR A 470 -2.24 -5.51 -17.05
CA TYR A 470 -3.20 -6.62 -17.07
C TYR A 470 -4.16 -6.61 -18.25
N PHE A 471 -4.32 -5.46 -18.93
CA PHE A 471 -5.25 -5.30 -20.05
C PHE A 471 -4.54 -4.92 -21.34
N PRO A 472 -4.24 -5.87 -22.25
CA PRO A 472 -3.48 -5.61 -23.48
C PRO A 472 -4.12 -4.53 -24.37
N LYS A 473 -5.47 -4.46 -24.44
CA LYS A 473 -6.17 -3.40 -25.20
C LYS A 473 -5.89 -1.98 -24.64
N LYS A 474 -5.77 -1.86 -23.30
CA LYS A 474 -5.43 -0.58 -22.65
C LYS A 474 -3.95 -0.28 -22.81
N ARG A 475 -3.08 -1.29 -22.66
CA ARG A 475 -1.65 -1.16 -22.86
C ARG A 475 -1.28 -0.61 -24.25
N LYS A 476 -1.95 -1.08 -25.31
CA LYS A 476 -1.75 -0.57 -26.67
C LYS A 476 -2.03 0.93 -26.82
N ARG A 477 -2.76 1.55 -25.89
CA ARG A 477 -3.07 2.98 -25.90
C ARG A 477 -1.99 3.82 -25.20
N LEU A 478 -1.13 3.22 -24.40
CA LEU A 478 -0.19 3.94 -23.54
C LEU A 478 0.91 4.61 -24.37
N ILE A 479 1.57 3.89 -25.29
CA ILE A 479 2.62 4.45 -26.14
C ILE A 479 2.08 5.60 -27.03
N PRO A 480 0.97 5.45 -27.76
CA PRO A 480 0.38 6.57 -28.50
C PRO A 480 0.04 7.80 -27.65
N GLN A 481 -0.38 7.60 -26.40
CA GLN A 481 -0.65 8.73 -25.50
C GLN A 481 0.63 9.44 -25.07
N ILE A 482 1.70 8.69 -24.74
CA ILE A 482 3.01 9.26 -24.44
C ILE A 482 3.56 10.04 -25.63
N GLN A 483 3.37 9.53 -26.84
CA GLN A 483 3.83 10.20 -28.07
C GLN A 483 3.00 11.43 -28.43
N ALA A 484 1.68 11.39 -28.20
CA ALA A 484 0.77 12.52 -28.46
C ALA A 484 0.92 13.66 -27.42
N ASN A 485 1.22 13.31 -26.16
CA ASN A 485 1.41 14.26 -25.07
C ASN A 485 2.69 13.86 -24.29
N PRO A 486 3.88 14.12 -24.89
CA PRO A 486 5.13 13.64 -24.29
C PRO A 486 5.39 14.32 -22.94
N PRO A 487 5.50 13.56 -21.85
CA PRO A 487 5.84 14.12 -20.54
C PRO A 487 7.26 14.70 -20.52
N GLU A 488 7.46 15.82 -19.84
CA GLU A 488 8.81 16.40 -19.70
C GLU A 488 9.72 15.51 -18.84
N LEU A 489 9.15 14.85 -17.84
CA LEU A 489 9.85 13.86 -17.02
C LEU A 489 9.08 12.56 -16.93
N VAL A 490 9.81 11.43 -17.01
CA VAL A 490 9.31 10.11 -16.66
C VAL A 490 10.03 9.66 -15.39
N ILE A 491 9.26 9.29 -14.37
CA ILE A 491 9.77 8.89 -13.06
C ILE A 491 9.32 7.45 -12.79
N ILE A 492 10.28 6.55 -12.63
CA ILE A 492 10.01 5.12 -12.44
C ILE A 492 10.70 4.65 -11.18
N ARG A 493 9.95 4.10 -10.26
CA ARG A 493 10.52 3.46 -9.09
C ARG A 493 11.09 2.09 -9.47
N ASP A 494 12.26 1.76 -8.97
CA ASP A 494 13.00 0.56 -9.36
C ASP A 494 12.23 -0.77 -9.15
N TRP A 495 11.54 -0.93 -8.01
CA TRP A 495 10.73 -2.13 -7.80
C TRP A 495 9.53 -2.20 -8.76
N GLU A 496 8.96 -1.05 -9.16
CA GLU A 496 7.90 -0.96 -10.16
C GLU A 496 8.43 -1.32 -11.56
N TYR A 497 9.64 -0.85 -11.89
CA TYR A 497 10.30 -1.29 -13.13
C TYR A 497 10.44 -2.81 -13.16
N GLY A 498 10.99 -3.42 -12.11
CA GLY A 498 11.16 -4.87 -12.01
C GLY A 498 9.84 -5.66 -12.05
N PHE A 499 8.75 -5.07 -11.54
CA PHE A 499 7.44 -5.71 -11.51
C PHE A 499 6.65 -5.57 -12.82
N TRP A 500 6.72 -4.41 -13.48
CA TRP A 500 5.93 -4.12 -14.67
C TRP A 500 6.66 -4.41 -15.98
N TYR A 501 7.98 -4.28 -16.03
CA TYR A 501 8.77 -4.54 -17.24
C TYR A 501 8.44 -5.90 -17.88
N PRO A 502 8.41 -7.03 -17.14
CA PRO A 502 8.09 -8.33 -17.75
C PRO A 502 6.67 -8.41 -18.35
N LYS A 503 5.78 -7.51 -17.97
CA LYS A 503 4.38 -7.49 -18.43
C LYS A 503 4.13 -6.54 -19.59
N MET A 504 4.95 -5.53 -19.75
CA MET A 504 4.83 -4.52 -20.80
C MET A 504 6.22 -3.98 -21.23
N PRO A 505 7.12 -4.87 -21.70
CA PRO A 505 8.48 -4.47 -22.08
C PRO A 505 8.50 -3.39 -23.14
N GLU A 506 7.58 -3.43 -24.10
CA GLU A 506 7.50 -2.47 -25.21
C GLU A 506 7.32 -1.02 -24.74
N VAL A 507 6.64 -0.81 -23.58
CA VAL A 507 6.44 0.52 -23.02
C VAL A 507 7.74 1.04 -22.40
N PHE A 508 8.43 0.19 -21.63
CA PHE A 508 9.69 0.57 -21.00
C PHE A 508 10.84 0.69 -22.00
N ASP A 509 10.86 -0.15 -23.04
CA ASP A 509 11.84 -0.05 -24.13
C ASP A 509 11.64 1.24 -24.92
N GLU A 510 10.40 1.66 -25.19
CA GLU A 510 10.11 2.97 -25.78
C GLU A 510 10.61 4.10 -24.88
N ILE A 511 10.28 4.10 -23.58
CA ILE A 511 10.73 5.13 -22.65
C ILE A 511 12.26 5.19 -22.60
N THR A 512 12.93 4.05 -22.38
CA THR A 512 14.39 4.02 -22.23
C THR A 512 15.16 4.30 -23.51
N SER A 513 14.51 4.26 -24.67
CA SER A 513 15.11 4.63 -25.95
C SER A 513 14.82 6.08 -26.34
N THR A 514 13.64 6.60 -26.00
CA THR A 514 13.20 7.95 -26.42
C THR A 514 13.55 9.05 -25.41
N TYR A 515 13.62 8.69 -24.13
CA TYR A 515 13.97 9.62 -23.05
C TYR A 515 15.42 9.41 -22.61
N PHE A 516 16.08 10.49 -22.25
CA PHE A 516 17.42 10.43 -21.69
C PHE A 516 17.35 10.11 -20.20
N HIS A 517 17.99 9.00 -19.76
CA HIS A 517 18.15 8.70 -18.35
C HIS A 517 19.08 9.71 -17.69
N SER A 518 18.48 10.69 -17.03
CA SER A 518 19.21 11.87 -16.55
C SER A 518 19.78 11.72 -15.15
N ARG A 519 19.09 11.01 -14.26
CA ARG A 519 19.50 10.87 -12.85
C ARG A 519 18.78 9.72 -12.16
N ASN A 520 19.42 9.16 -11.11
CA ASN A 520 18.73 8.41 -10.06
C ASN A 520 18.61 9.28 -8.82
N ILE A 521 17.42 9.27 -8.21
CA ILE A 521 17.20 9.83 -6.88
C ILE A 521 16.75 8.66 -6.02
N TYR A 522 17.60 8.16 -5.16
CA TYR A 522 17.40 6.92 -4.39
C TYR A 522 17.00 5.72 -5.29
N ASP A 523 15.85 5.13 -5.05
CA ASP A 523 15.29 4.02 -5.83
C ASP A 523 14.41 4.48 -7.01
N PHE A 524 14.58 5.72 -7.46
CA PHE A 524 13.85 6.29 -8.60
C PHE A 524 14.75 6.55 -9.78
N TYR A 525 14.37 6.07 -10.95
CA TYR A 525 14.94 6.40 -12.24
C TYR A 525 14.22 7.62 -12.81
N ILE A 526 14.96 8.67 -13.16
CA ILE A 526 14.42 9.89 -13.74
C ILE A 526 14.90 9.99 -15.18
N PHE A 527 13.96 10.12 -16.09
CA PHE A 527 14.21 10.27 -17.50
C PHE A 527 13.69 11.65 -17.94
N THR A 528 14.50 12.39 -18.69
CA THR A 528 14.16 13.70 -19.24
C THR A 528 13.80 13.56 -20.72
N ARG A 529 12.81 14.30 -21.16
CA ARG A 529 12.38 14.35 -22.56
C ARG A 529 13.52 14.76 -23.48
N VAL A 530 13.56 14.14 -24.65
CA VAL A 530 14.39 14.50 -25.79
C VAL A 530 13.49 15.05 -26.88
N SER A 531 13.58 16.35 -27.14
CA SER A 531 12.65 17.06 -28.06
C SER A 531 13.01 16.86 -29.53
N GLN A 532 14.32 16.76 -29.85
CA GLN A 532 14.85 16.50 -31.20
C GLN A 532 15.53 15.14 -31.28
N LEU A 533 14.74 14.09 -31.05
CA LEU A 533 15.21 12.71 -31.07
C LEU A 533 15.60 12.28 -32.47
N ASN A 534 16.84 11.79 -32.62
CA ASN A 534 17.32 11.14 -33.86
C ASN A 534 17.81 9.71 -33.54
N ASP A 535 18.11 8.93 -34.59
CA ASP A 535 18.53 7.53 -34.43
C ASP A 535 19.81 7.36 -33.58
N SER A 536 20.74 8.31 -33.65
CA SER A 536 21.97 8.26 -32.87
C SER A 536 21.67 8.52 -31.39
N ILE A 537 20.80 9.48 -31.07
CA ILE A 537 20.36 9.74 -29.69
C ILE A 537 19.58 8.54 -29.16
N ARG A 538 18.64 8.00 -29.93
CA ARG A 538 17.85 6.81 -29.54
C ARG A 538 18.75 5.62 -29.22
N ARG A 539 19.73 5.33 -30.06
CA ARG A 539 20.72 4.28 -29.81
C ARG A 539 21.60 4.58 -28.61
N GLY A 540 21.97 5.85 -28.44
CA GLY A 540 22.72 6.31 -27.26
C GLY A 540 21.95 6.07 -25.96
N ASN A 541 20.68 6.44 -25.90
CA ASN A 541 19.80 6.24 -24.75
C ASN A 541 19.69 4.74 -24.38
N THR A 542 19.42 3.89 -25.37
CA THR A 542 19.34 2.44 -25.17
C THR A 542 20.67 1.86 -24.66
N LEU A 543 21.79 2.31 -25.20
CA LEU A 543 23.12 1.86 -24.77
C LEU A 543 23.44 2.34 -23.35
N LEU A 544 23.05 3.58 -23.03
CA LEU A 544 23.23 4.16 -21.69
C LEU A 544 22.45 3.36 -20.65
N TRP A 545 21.17 3.11 -20.93
CA TRP A 545 20.32 2.30 -20.05
C TRP A 545 20.87 0.89 -19.81
N ASN A 546 21.45 0.28 -20.83
CA ASN A 546 22.10 -1.04 -20.75
C ASN A 546 23.53 -1.00 -20.18
N GLY A 547 23.95 0.11 -19.60
CA GLY A 547 25.26 0.24 -18.96
C GLY A 547 26.45 0.36 -19.91
N LYS A 548 26.23 0.56 -21.21
CA LYS A 548 27.28 0.64 -22.23
C LYS A 548 27.71 2.09 -22.48
N MET A 549 28.15 2.78 -21.41
CA MET A 549 28.43 4.23 -21.39
C MET A 549 29.34 4.69 -22.54
N ALA A 550 30.49 4.05 -22.77
CA ALA A 550 31.41 4.49 -23.81
C ALA A 550 30.79 4.42 -25.22
N LYS A 551 30.00 3.37 -25.49
CA LYS A 551 29.25 3.23 -26.75
C LYS A 551 28.12 4.26 -26.85
N ALA A 552 27.42 4.55 -25.74
CA ALA A 552 26.39 5.56 -25.68
C ALA A 552 26.97 6.95 -25.99
N THR A 553 28.07 7.31 -25.32
CA THR A 553 28.80 8.57 -25.55
C THR A 553 29.22 8.73 -27.02
N SER A 554 29.72 7.67 -27.65
CA SER A 554 30.05 7.67 -29.09
C SER A 554 28.85 7.98 -29.96
N GLN A 555 27.66 7.45 -29.64
CA GLN A 555 26.44 7.76 -30.37
C GLN A 555 25.98 9.23 -30.16
N TYR A 556 26.07 9.76 -28.96
CA TYR A 556 25.74 11.16 -28.70
C TYR A 556 26.71 12.13 -29.38
N LEU A 557 28.01 11.83 -29.41
CA LEU A 557 28.99 12.57 -30.19
C LEU A 557 28.69 12.50 -31.71
N LYS A 558 28.26 11.33 -32.20
CA LYS A 558 27.83 11.19 -33.58
C LYS A 558 26.62 12.08 -33.87
N ALA A 559 25.60 12.07 -32.99
CA ALA A 559 24.43 12.94 -33.12
C ALA A 559 24.83 14.42 -33.18
N HIS A 560 25.71 14.85 -32.27
CA HIS A 560 26.19 16.22 -32.22
C HIS A 560 27.01 16.61 -33.47
N ARG A 561 27.82 15.70 -34.03
CA ARG A 561 28.55 15.95 -35.29
C ARG A 561 27.63 16.04 -36.48
N GLN A 562 26.55 15.25 -36.53
CA GLN A 562 25.53 15.29 -37.58
C GLN A 562 24.71 16.58 -37.53
N ASP A 563 24.38 17.04 -36.33
CA ASP A 563 23.68 18.30 -36.11
C ASP A 563 24.25 19.01 -34.84
N PRO A 564 25.25 19.89 -35.00
CA PRO A 564 25.85 20.63 -33.91
C PRO A 564 24.88 21.58 -33.17
N LYS A 565 23.76 21.95 -33.82
CA LYS A 565 22.72 22.82 -33.25
C LYS A 565 21.66 22.03 -32.47
N ASN A 566 21.66 20.69 -32.53
CA ASN A 566 20.70 19.88 -31.83
C ASN A 566 20.82 20.12 -30.30
N PRO A 567 19.79 20.71 -29.67
CA PRO A 567 19.86 21.09 -28.27
C PRO A 567 19.96 19.88 -27.35
N ASP A 568 19.36 18.76 -27.73
CA ASP A 568 19.33 17.55 -26.89
C ASP A 568 20.67 16.82 -26.90
N ALA A 569 21.31 16.69 -28.08
CA ALA A 569 22.63 16.12 -28.15
C ALA A 569 23.64 16.95 -27.33
N ARG A 570 23.51 18.29 -27.40
CA ARG A 570 24.33 19.22 -26.61
C ARG A 570 24.03 19.12 -25.11
N MET A 571 22.73 19.09 -24.74
CA MET A 571 22.29 18.93 -23.35
C MET A 571 22.80 17.60 -22.77
N ILE A 572 22.63 16.49 -23.47
CA ILE A 572 23.09 15.17 -23.03
C ILE A 572 24.59 15.15 -22.84
N LEU A 573 25.37 15.65 -23.83
CA LEU A 573 26.82 15.71 -23.72
C LEU A 573 27.25 16.63 -22.58
N ASN A 574 26.62 17.79 -22.40
CA ASN A 574 26.89 18.67 -21.28
C ASN A 574 26.62 17.97 -19.95
N ARG A 575 25.54 17.21 -19.83
CA ARG A 575 25.25 16.43 -18.61
C ARG A 575 26.22 15.27 -18.37
N LEU A 576 26.69 14.62 -19.45
CA LEU A 576 27.66 13.54 -19.36
C LEU A 576 29.07 14.05 -19.02
N PHE A 577 29.42 15.28 -19.47
CA PHE A 577 30.74 15.87 -19.31
C PHE A 577 30.78 17.12 -18.41
N SER A 578 29.64 17.51 -17.79
CA SER A 578 29.62 18.70 -16.94
C SER A 578 30.61 18.60 -15.78
N SER A 579 31.28 19.72 -15.53
CA SER A 579 32.34 19.85 -14.54
C SER A 579 31.94 19.68 -13.08
N ASP A 580 30.65 19.63 -12.79
CA ASP A 580 30.12 19.28 -11.45
C ASP A 580 30.34 17.80 -11.09
N THR A 581 30.87 17.03 -12.03
CA THR A 581 31.33 15.67 -11.79
C THR A 581 32.54 15.44 -12.67
N ARG A 582 33.71 15.72 -12.16
CA ARG A 582 35.02 15.56 -12.83
C ARG A 582 35.24 14.08 -13.20
N GLY A 583 35.04 13.74 -14.47
CA GLY A 583 35.27 12.41 -15.06
C GLY A 583 34.06 11.86 -15.80
N PRO A 584 34.23 10.86 -16.71
CA PRO A 584 33.12 10.19 -17.36
C PRO A 584 32.23 9.55 -16.29
N ARG A 585 30.98 9.99 -16.20
CA ARG A 585 30.02 9.42 -15.27
C ARG A 585 29.76 7.98 -15.67
N THR A 586 30.21 7.07 -14.87
CA THR A 586 29.72 5.70 -14.86
C THR A 586 28.29 5.70 -14.33
N LEU A 587 27.51 4.68 -14.66
CA LEU A 587 26.13 4.52 -14.23
C LEU A 587 25.94 4.93 -12.77
N PRO A 588 24.89 5.71 -12.46
CA PRO A 588 24.63 6.10 -11.10
C PRO A 588 24.47 4.84 -10.23
N ALA A 589 25.33 4.70 -9.24
CA ALA A 589 25.10 3.80 -8.15
C ALA A 589 23.90 4.33 -7.34
N LEU A 590 23.19 3.44 -6.69
CA LEU A 590 22.09 3.80 -5.80
C LEU A 590 22.54 4.84 -4.78
N ASP A 591 21.67 5.81 -4.48
CA ASP A 591 21.82 6.78 -3.38
C ASP A 591 23.01 7.74 -3.44
N GLY A 592 23.44 8.17 -4.63
CA GLY A 592 24.46 9.19 -4.76
C GLY A 592 25.90 8.68 -4.64
N TYR A 593 26.10 7.35 -4.66
CA TYR A 593 27.43 6.75 -4.76
C TYR A 593 27.73 6.39 -6.21
N TYR A 594 28.97 6.64 -6.63
CA TYR A 594 29.48 6.34 -7.95
C TYR A 594 30.73 5.49 -7.84
N LEU A 595 30.72 4.35 -8.53
CA LEU A 595 31.91 3.51 -8.62
C LEU A 595 32.53 3.61 -10.01
N HIS A 596 33.78 4.11 -10.07
CA HIS A 596 34.53 4.21 -11.29
C HIS A 596 35.62 3.14 -11.33
N LYS A 597 35.65 2.32 -12.38
CA LYS A 597 36.76 1.41 -12.66
C LYS A 597 37.72 2.09 -13.62
N MET A 598 38.95 2.31 -13.20
CA MET A 598 40.09 2.67 -14.04
C MET A 598 41.00 1.46 -14.22
N LYS A 599 42.03 1.54 -15.02
CA LYS A 599 42.88 0.39 -15.38
C LYS A 599 43.44 -0.36 -14.15
N ASP A 600 43.92 0.37 -13.17
CA ASP A 600 44.62 -0.11 -11.96
C ASP A 600 43.95 0.34 -10.65
N ARG A 601 42.84 1.04 -10.71
CA ARG A 601 42.20 1.63 -9.53
C ARG A 601 40.70 1.70 -9.62
N TRP A 602 40.08 1.71 -8.46
CA TRP A 602 38.65 1.92 -8.31
C TRP A 602 38.40 3.16 -7.49
N ARG A 603 37.48 3.98 -7.94
CA ARG A 603 37.04 5.16 -7.21
C ARG A 603 35.58 5.01 -6.82
N LEU A 604 35.30 5.02 -5.53
CA LEU A 604 33.96 5.17 -4.98
C LEU A 604 33.77 6.64 -4.64
N SER A 605 32.85 7.33 -5.29
CA SER A 605 32.52 8.72 -5.02
C SER A 605 31.09 8.87 -4.55
N TRP A 606 30.82 9.88 -3.75
CA TRP A 606 29.48 10.28 -3.29
C TRP A 606 29.20 11.72 -3.67
N GLY A 607 27.90 12.10 -3.73
CA GLY A 607 27.50 13.46 -4.13
C GLY A 607 27.91 14.53 -3.11
N SER A 608 28.44 15.64 -3.58
CA SER A 608 29.01 16.75 -2.80
C SER A 608 28.05 17.50 -1.87
N GLN A 609 26.79 17.15 -1.80
CA GLN A 609 25.79 17.88 -1.00
C GLN A 609 25.42 17.20 0.33
N ASP A 610 26.08 16.11 0.70
CA ASP A 610 25.78 15.42 1.94
C ASP A 610 26.82 15.78 3.01
N THR A 611 26.51 16.75 3.86
CA THR A 611 27.37 17.27 4.95
C THR A 611 27.39 16.37 6.18
N ARG A 612 26.88 15.14 6.10
CA ARG A 612 26.75 14.25 7.25
C ARG A 612 27.96 13.35 7.41
N ARG A 613 28.18 12.94 8.65
CA ARG A 613 29.23 11.97 9.00
C ARG A 613 29.01 10.67 8.23
N PHE A 614 30.05 10.22 7.58
CA PHE A 614 30.07 9.07 6.73
C PHE A 614 31.18 8.11 7.14
N SER A 615 30.84 6.87 7.43
CA SER A 615 31.81 5.84 7.80
C SER A 615 31.50 4.54 7.08
N GLY A 616 32.46 3.63 7.03
CA GLY A 616 32.23 2.34 6.42
C GLY A 616 33.41 1.39 6.51
N GLU A 617 33.18 0.20 6.02
CA GLU A 617 34.16 -0.88 6.00
C GLU A 617 34.22 -1.54 4.62
N ILE A 618 35.42 -1.81 4.15
CA ILE A 618 35.71 -2.53 2.91
C ILE A 618 36.36 -3.85 3.26
N ARG A 619 35.80 -4.96 2.75
CA ARG A 619 36.33 -6.32 2.96
C ARG A 619 36.22 -7.20 1.73
N LEU A 620 37.04 -8.24 1.64
CA LEU A 620 36.89 -9.27 0.60
C LEU A 620 35.72 -10.21 0.93
N ALA A 621 34.87 -10.51 -0.06
CA ALA A 621 33.85 -11.52 0.09
C ALA A 621 34.49 -12.91 0.13
N GLY A 622 34.34 -13.63 1.24
CA GLY A 622 34.97 -14.93 1.47
C GLY A 622 36.17 -14.88 2.43
N GLY A 623 36.52 -13.68 2.93
CA GLY A 623 37.69 -13.48 3.77
C GLY A 623 38.98 -13.42 2.96
N GLY A 624 40.01 -12.88 3.52
CA GLY A 624 41.32 -12.77 2.86
C GLY A 624 42.08 -11.54 3.27
N ASP A 625 43.36 -11.49 2.94
CA ASP A 625 44.24 -10.37 3.24
C ASP A 625 44.05 -9.24 2.21
N LEU A 626 43.33 -8.23 2.57
CA LEU A 626 43.13 -7.02 1.74
C LEU A 626 44.43 -6.29 1.44
N SER A 627 45.43 -6.40 2.32
CA SER A 627 46.73 -5.73 2.13
C SER A 627 47.51 -6.24 0.94
N SER A 628 47.26 -7.50 0.52
CA SER A 628 47.86 -8.10 -0.67
C SER A 628 47.22 -7.61 -1.97
N VAL A 629 46.01 -7.09 -1.90
CA VAL A 629 45.20 -6.73 -3.08
C VAL A 629 45.13 -5.20 -3.27
N ILE A 630 45.04 -4.44 -2.17
CA ILE A 630 44.94 -2.98 -2.21
C ILE A 630 46.27 -2.36 -1.80
N ILE A 631 46.96 -1.68 -2.73
CA ILE A 631 48.20 -1.01 -2.49
C ILE A 631 47.99 0.24 -1.64
N SER A 632 46.98 1.05 -2.00
CA SER A 632 46.66 2.27 -1.27
C SER A 632 45.18 2.60 -1.28
N ALA A 633 44.73 3.26 -0.24
CA ALA A 633 43.41 3.88 -0.15
C ALA A 633 43.63 5.37 0.19
N GLN A 634 43.05 6.24 -0.59
CA GLN A 634 43.18 7.68 -0.41
C GLN A 634 41.86 8.41 -0.61
N THR A 635 41.77 9.61 -0.06
CA THR A 635 40.60 10.49 -0.27
C THR A 635 40.53 10.97 -1.72
N TRP A 636 39.33 11.19 -2.22
CA TRP A 636 39.15 11.79 -3.53
C TRP A 636 38.28 13.05 -3.42
N PRO A 637 38.69 14.21 -4.00
CA PRO A 637 40.01 14.44 -4.57
C PRO A 637 41.15 14.39 -3.51
N GLU A 638 42.37 14.12 -3.94
CA GLU A 638 43.53 13.99 -3.03
C GLU A 638 43.77 15.23 -2.12
N SER A 639 43.30 16.40 -2.56
CA SER A 639 43.34 17.64 -1.79
C SER A 639 42.28 17.76 -0.70
N ALA A 640 41.36 16.77 -0.59
CA ALA A 640 40.31 16.85 0.40
C ALA A 640 40.76 16.34 1.77
N GLU A 641 40.55 17.15 2.78
CA GLU A 641 40.81 16.81 4.18
C GLU A 641 39.55 16.22 4.84
N GLY A 642 39.71 15.43 5.88
CA GLY A 642 38.60 15.01 6.75
C GLY A 642 38.20 13.55 6.66
N LEU A 643 38.85 12.73 5.83
CA LEU A 643 38.61 11.27 5.80
C LEU A 643 39.81 10.55 6.45
N ARG A 644 39.53 9.75 7.47
CA ARG A 644 40.54 8.91 8.12
C ARG A 644 40.40 7.46 7.65
N PHE A 645 41.52 6.84 7.33
CA PHE A 645 41.59 5.44 6.96
C PHE A 645 42.34 4.64 8.00
N THR A 646 41.78 3.53 8.42
CA THR A 646 42.46 2.53 9.22
C THR A 646 42.54 1.24 8.41
N LYS A 647 43.76 0.85 8.01
CA LYS A 647 43.97 -0.38 7.23
C LYS A 647 44.33 -1.51 8.20
N GLU A 648 43.49 -2.55 8.19
CA GLU A 648 43.73 -3.79 8.91
C GLU A 648 43.88 -4.96 7.89
N LYS A 649 44.38 -6.10 8.34
CA LYS A 649 44.71 -7.23 7.45
C LYS A 649 43.52 -7.66 6.58
N ASN A 650 42.31 -7.66 7.15
CA ASN A 650 41.11 -8.20 6.52
C ASN A 650 40.10 -7.13 6.10
N HIS A 651 40.29 -5.87 6.50
CA HIS A 651 39.37 -4.79 6.17
C HIS A 651 40.04 -3.42 6.21
N ILE A 652 39.45 -2.47 5.50
CA ILE A 652 39.78 -1.06 5.55
C ILE A 652 38.57 -0.34 6.12
N ARG A 653 38.75 0.35 7.23
CA ARG A 653 37.73 1.26 7.79
C ARG A 653 38.03 2.67 7.37
N PHE A 654 36.99 3.44 7.13
CA PHE A 654 37.07 4.85 6.87
C PHE A 654 35.97 5.59 7.65
N ASP A 655 36.29 6.79 8.10
CA ASP A 655 35.37 7.66 8.84
C ASP A 655 35.62 9.11 8.43
N SER A 656 34.57 9.84 8.11
CA SER A 656 34.62 11.27 7.83
C SER A 656 34.13 12.03 9.06
N GLU A 657 35.04 12.76 9.70
CA GLU A 657 34.66 13.66 10.80
C GLU A 657 33.98 14.93 10.30
N THR A 658 34.34 15.38 9.09
CA THR A 658 33.71 16.51 8.40
C THR A 658 33.58 16.18 6.93
N ALA A 659 32.36 16.15 6.43
CA ALA A 659 32.03 15.68 5.07
C ALA A 659 32.19 16.78 3.99
N GLU A 660 32.64 17.99 4.36
CA GLU A 660 32.54 19.14 3.45
C GLU A 660 33.47 19.08 2.23
N SER A 661 34.57 18.34 2.30
CA SER A 661 35.58 18.33 1.22
C SER A 661 35.76 16.98 0.52
N ALA A 662 35.48 15.84 1.19
CA ALA A 662 35.68 14.52 0.62
C ALA A 662 34.50 14.09 -0.28
N GLN A 663 34.79 13.82 -1.54
CA GLN A 663 33.80 13.37 -2.53
C GLN A 663 33.85 11.86 -2.82
N GLY A 664 34.79 11.14 -2.21
CA GLY A 664 34.92 9.70 -2.42
C GLY A 664 36.24 9.11 -1.87
N ILE A 665 36.41 7.83 -2.15
CA ILE A 665 37.60 7.03 -1.83
C ILE A 665 38.16 6.48 -3.13
N GLU A 666 39.46 6.59 -3.32
CA GLU A 666 40.18 5.94 -4.40
C GLU A 666 40.99 4.77 -3.86
N LEU A 667 40.78 3.59 -4.41
CA LEU A 667 41.51 2.36 -4.08
C LEU A 667 42.42 1.98 -5.25
N VAL A 668 43.71 1.85 -4.99
CA VAL A 668 44.73 1.42 -5.97
C VAL A 668 45.00 -0.06 -5.75
N PHE A 669 44.93 -0.85 -6.79
CA PHE A 669 45.13 -2.32 -6.74
C PHE A 669 46.50 -2.72 -7.32
N ALA A 670 47.06 -3.81 -6.80
CA ALA A 670 48.19 -4.45 -7.42
C ALA A 670 47.80 -5.00 -8.80
N GLU A 671 48.66 -4.78 -9.82
CA GLU A 671 48.35 -5.10 -11.24
C GLU A 671 47.94 -6.56 -11.53
N SER A 672 48.32 -7.49 -10.65
CA SER A 672 48.09 -8.93 -10.84
C SER A 672 46.76 -9.48 -10.23
N HIS A 673 46.04 -8.69 -9.48
CA HIS A 673 44.91 -9.20 -8.71
C HIS A 673 43.65 -8.35 -8.94
N ALA A 674 42.88 -8.66 -9.99
CA ALA A 674 41.49 -8.18 -10.04
C ALA A 674 40.72 -8.82 -8.87
N PRO A 675 40.19 -8.05 -7.91
CA PRO A 675 39.53 -8.64 -6.76
C PRO A 675 38.33 -9.47 -7.21
N LEU A 676 38.29 -10.72 -6.80
CA LEU A 676 37.22 -11.64 -7.14
C LEU A 676 35.86 -11.14 -6.64
N ARG A 677 35.81 -10.58 -5.45
CA ARG A 677 34.62 -9.89 -4.88
C ARG A 677 35.03 -9.01 -3.72
N MET A 678 34.52 -7.78 -3.67
CA MET A 678 34.64 -6.88 -2.52
C MET A 678 33.28 -6.53 -1.97
N ILE A 679 33.20 -6.30 -0.68
CA ILE A 679 32.02 -5.87 0.03
C ILE A 679 32.34 -4.50 0.63
N PHE A 680 31.50 -3.53 0.33
CA PHE A 680 31.54 -2.21 0.96
C PHE A 680 30.32 -2.13 1.89
N ASP A 681 30.57 -2.07 3.17
CA ASP A 681 29.53 -1.79 4.18
C ASP A 681 29.64 -0.30 4.51
N LEU A 682 28.59 0.44 4.19
CA LEU A 682 28.51 1.88 4.36
C LEU A 682 27.56 2.23 5.50
N GLU A 683 27.98 3.13 6.36
CA GLU A 683 27.20 3.65 7.47
C GLU A 683 27.04 5.18 7.33
N ARG A 684 25.88 5.66 7.67
CA ARG A 684 25.58 7.09 7.72
C ARG A 684 25.04 7.42 9.10
N ASP A 685 25.71 8.35 9.79
CA ASP A 685 25.36 8.75 11.17
C ASP A 685 25.27 7.54 12.14
N GLY A 686 26.18 6.55 11.98
CA GLY A 686 26.20 5.34 12.80
C GLY A 686 25.09 4.33 12.51
N VAL A 687 24.36 4.49 11.42
CA VAL A 687 23.32 3.54 10.98
C VAL A 687 23.76 2.89 9.67
N ALA A 688 23.75 1.55 9.60
CA ALA A 688 24.07 0.80 8.37
C ALA A 688 23.15 1.28 7.23
N ALA A 689 23.75 1.94 6.23
CA ALA A 689 23.02 2.54 5.14
C ALA A 689 22.92 1.61 3.94
N GLU A 690 24.01 0.91 3.57
CA GLU A 690 24.04 0.09 2.36
C GLU A 690 25.20 -0.94 2.36
N ARG A 691 24.99 -2.03 1.65
CA ARG A 691 26.05 -3.01 1.35
C ARG A 691 26.19 -3.17 -0.15
N ILE A 692 27.37 -2.85 -0.69
CA ILE A 692 27.69 -2.91 -2.12
C ILE A 692 28.63 -4.08 -2.37
N PHE A 693 28.32 -4.94 -3.35
CA PHE A 693 29.16 -6.04 -3.79
C PHE A 693 29.79 -5.69 -5.15
N ILE A 694 31.10 -5.85 -5.27
CA ILE A 694 31.85 -5.63 -6.49
C ILE A 694 32.55 -6.93 -6.88
N SER A 695 32.41 -7.36 -8.14
CA SER A 695 33.10 -8.51 -8.70
C SER A 695 33.96 -8.13 -9.90
N GLY A 696 35.02 -8.91 -10.23
CA GLY A 696 35.88 -8.69 -11.38
C GLY A 696 35.17 -8.71 -12.74
N LYS A 697 33.95 -9.26 -12.80
CA LYS A 697 33.10 -9.32 -14.01
C LYS A 697 32.15 -8.13 -14.14
N GLY A 698 32.11 -7.21 -13.17
CA GLY A 698 31.19 -6.11 -13.12
C GLY A 698 30.47 -6.02 -11.78
N MET A 699 29.59 -5.05 -11.63
CA MET A 699 28.79 -4.86 -10.44
C MET A 699 27.63 -5.87 -10.45
N GLU A 700 27.73 -6.96 -9.70
CA GLU A 700 26.57 -7.82 -9.42
C GLU A 700 25.77 -7.20 -8.26
N ARG A 701 24.60 -6.68 -8.57
CA ARG A 701 23.63 -6.24 -7.58
C ARG A 701 22.90 -7.45 -7.02
N LYS A 702 23.29 -7.96 -5.88
CA LYS A 702 22.36 -8.70 -5.02
C LYS A 702 21.73 -7.66 -4.08
N ARG A 703 20.53 -7.18 -4.44
CA ARG A 703 19.68 -6.52 -3.48
C ARG A 703 19.34 -7.53 -2.38
N THR A 704 19.87 -7.31 -1.22
CA THR A 704 19.18 -7.73 -0.02
C THR A 704 17.98 -6.80 0.10
N ALA A 705 16.76 -7.37 0.15
CA ALA A 705 15.56 -6.62 0.44
C ALA A 705 15.83 -5.74 1.68
N PRO A 706 15.32 -4.50 1.72
CA PRO A 706 15.44 -3.69 2.90
C PRO A 706 14.84 -4.47 4.07
N TYR A 707 15.63 -4.59 5.15
CA TYR A 707 15.28 -5.29 6.38
C TYR A 707 15.43 -6.82 6.39
N THR A 708 16.67 -7.28 6.26
CA THR A 708 17.06 -8.49 6.98
C THR A 708 18.33 -8.15 7.74
N ILE A 709 18.18 -7.74 8.99
CA ILE A 709 19.26 -7.76 9.97
C ILE A 709 19.55 -9.25 10.18
N VAL A 710 20.53 -9.79 9.49
CA VAL A 710 21.14 -11.06 9.89
C VAL A 710 21.95 -10.73 11.13
N LYS A 711 21.40 -11.02 12.31
CA LYS A 711 22.20 -11.12 13.51
C LYS A 711 23.14 -12.28 13.30
N GLU A 712 24.40 -12.02 12.97
CA GLU A 712 25.45 -12.98 13.23
C GLU A 712 25.52 -13.17 14.75
N LYS A 713 25.27 -14.42 15.18
CA LYS A 713 25.54 -14.83 16.55
C LYS A 713 27.03 -14.60 16.82
N ARG A 714 27.34 -13.78 17.81
CA ARG A 714 28.62 -13.86 18.53
C ARG A 714 28.70 -15.15 19.35
#